data_7167c4a06bfc158c2c7df3e392b135c3
#
_entry.id   7167c4a06bfc158c2c7df3e392b135c3
#
_cell.length_a   1.000
_cell.length_b   1.000
_cell.length_c   1.000
_cell.angle_alpha   90.00
_cell.angle_beta   90.00
_cell.angle_gamma   90.00
#
_symmetry.space_group_name_H-M   'P 1'
#
loop_
_entity.id
_entity.type
_entity.pdbx_description
1 polymer ?
#
loop_
_entity_poly.entity_id
_entity_poly.type
_entity_poly.pdbx_seq_one_letter_code
_entity_poly.pdbx_strand_id
1 'polypeptide(L)'
;MEEQERKAATSLREYLDNAREAGSIFRWIWREVTTPQSRRKLYRMFAGLLIVILLQTIQPAAVSYVFNGLTTQHARLIWWGLGVFLACMILQKIMDRYQESAREWVLGLHWGRLDDRITQMFFEKSVGQHIHEGTTLAVSNIDKGRWRLLDMQGMLLFEGVPTLLQLFVAYIFLCGLDWVAGLVMGCVITLYVGWSMYLNYRVNQVCTPIDKEFRALNRRRVERWERVERVKISGKEDEETTEMSGIFSEVIARDRNFWLWFIAQANMRGLINGTAMVAIMGWGAWLVWSGKWQIGLLYPLYAWSARVSDNIWRIGAIEHRINWNLPSVKSMIEALRIPPAIVDSPEAVVLDHTVPHRIGFADVSHTYPADMKKTVDGPPALLRVSFTIEPGEKVALLGASGAGKTTVMRKLLRFDDPSSGCVLVDGIDLRNIRQDSWRRGIGYIPQQAQVFDGSIRYNLTYRLKTEERAKITDAELWRLMQLLQIDFKDRLTHGLDTIVGKNGIKLSGGQAQRLMIGAAVIKRPWLLVVDEATSSLDSATEHEVQQGLAKVLSGSATSALIVAHRLSTVRHLCTKFVVLKAANEVQAGESQVEAIANSFEDLYRESPTFCRLADYQGVSIDTVPGERTASGAELARGQM
;
A
#
# COMPACT_ATOMS: atom_id res chain seq x y z
N MET A 1 13.63 1.47 13.41
CA MET A 1 13.12 1.90 12.08
C MET A 1 13.93 3.06 11.46
N GLU A 2 14.86 3.65 12.17
CA GLU A 2 15.63 4.84 11.72
C GLU A 2 16.96 4.54 11.01
N GLU A 3 17.53 3.35 11.14
CA GLU A 3 18.89 3.06 10.64
C GLU A 3 18.96 2.50 9.21
N GLN A 4 17.84 2.15 8.60
CA GLN A 4 17.76 1.69 7.21
C GLN A 4 17.06 2.66 6.24
N GLU A 5 16.63 3.83 6.70
CA GLU A 5 16.38 4.91 5.75
C GLU A 5 17.72 5.30 5.13
N ARG A 6 17.90 4.97 3.87
CA ARG A 6 19.13 5.09 3.09
C ARG A 6 19.90 6.34 3.47
N LYS A 7 21.16 6.16 3.88
CA LYS A 7 22.19 7.20 3.78
C LYS A 7 22.08 7.78 2.37
N ALA A 8 22.06 9.08 2.23
CA ALA A 8 22.24 9.72 0.92
C ALA A 8 23.47 9.10 0.28
N ALA A 9 23.44 8.86 -1.04
CA ALA A 9 24.58 8.27 -1.73
C ALA A 9 25.82 9.09 -1.39
N THR A 10 26.69 8.53 -0.55
CA THR A 10 27.88 9.22 -0.04
C THR A 10 29.05 9.09 -1.02
N SER A 11 28.92 8.18 -2.00
CA SER A 11 29.94 7.93 -3.01
C SER A 11 29.34 7.87 -4.41
N LEU A 12 30.17 8.14 -5.42
CA LEU A 12 29.80 7.99 -6.84
C LEU A 12 29.35 6.54 -7.15
N ARG A 13 29.91 5.57 -6.46
CA ARG A 13 29.56 4.15 -6.61
C ARG A 13 28.11 3.90 -6.19
N GLU A 14 27.69 4.42 -5.04
CA GLU A 14 26.29 4.32 -4.57
C GLU A 14 25.31 5.04 -5.51
N TYR A 15 25.72 6.16 -6.09
CA TYR A 15 24.93 6.86 -7.10
C TYR A 15 24.71 6.01 -8.35
N LEU A 16 25.76 5.34 -8.83
CA LEU A 16 25.67 4.42 -9.97
C LEU A 16 24.84 3.16 -9.64
N ASP A 17 24.92 2.67 -8.41
CA ASP A 17 24.08 1.55 -7.96
C ASP A 17 22.60 1.94 -7.90
N ASN A 18 22.29 3.18 -7.50
CA ASN A 18 20.91 3.71 -7.59
C ASN A 18 20.41 3.78 -9.04
N ALA A 19 21.29 4.15 -10.00
CA ALA A 19 20.94 4.13 -11.41
C ALA A 19 20.66 2.69 -11.94
N ARG A 20 21.45 1.70 -11.49
CA ARG A 20 21.20 0.28 -11.78
C ARG A 20 19.89 -0.21 -11.19
N GLU A 21 19.54 0.23 -9.98
CA GLU A 21 18.24 -0.09 -9.36
C GLU A 21 17.07 0.50 -10.14
N ALA A 22 17.19 1.75 -10.60
CA ALA A 22 16.18 2.32 -11.51
C ALA A 22 15.97 1.42 -12.73
N GLY A 23 17.04 0.89 -13.33
CA GLY A 23 16.97 -0.10 -14.41
C GLY A 23 16.25 -1.40 -14.01
N SER A 24 16.35 -1.85 -12.74
CA SER A 24 15.64 -3.02 -12.24
C SER A 24 14.13 -2.78 -12.11
N ILE A 25 13.75 -1.57 -11.69
CA ILE A 25 12.36 -1.13 -11.61
C ILE A 25 11.74 -1.05 -13.01
N PHE A 26 12.51 -0.57 -14.00
CA PHE A 26 12.06 -0.59 -15.41
C PHE A 26 11.77 -1.99 -15.91
N ARG A 27 12.66 -2.94 -15.64
CA ARG A 27 12.44 -4.35 -16.01
C ARG A 27 11.20 -4.91 -15.34
N TRP A 28 10.92 -4.53 -14.08
CA TRP A 28 9.72 -4.93 -13.38
C TRP A 28 8.45 -4.35 -14.05
N ILE A 29 8.44 -3.03 -14.35
CA ILE A 29 7.33 -2.39 -15.08
C ILE A 29 7.08 -3.10 -16.41
N TRP A 30 8.15 -3.39 -17.16
CA TRP A 30 8.03 -4.04 -18.45
C TRP A 30 7.47 -5.46 -18.37
N ARG A 31 7.74 -6.20 -17.30
CA ARG A 31 7.23 -7.56 -17.10
C ARG A 31 5.80 -7.58 -16.56
N GLU A 32 5.51 -6.78 -15.53
CA GLU A 32 4.27 -6.89 -14.77
C GLU A 32 3.16 -5.97 -15.31
N VAL A 33 3.53 -4.80 -15.86
CA VAL A 33 2.57 -3.77 -16.27
C VAL A 33 2.31 -3.79 -17.77
N THR A 34 3.33 -4.04 -18.62
CA THR A 34 3.12 -4.01 -20.07
C THR A 34 2.49 -5.29 -20.60
N THR A 35 1.32 -5.16 -21.22
CA THR A 35 0.62 -6.25 -21.90
C THR A 35 1.06 -6.38 -23.35
N PRO A 36 0.82 -7.52 -24.04
CA PRO A 36 1.09 -7.64 -25.48
C PRO A 36 0.40 -6.57 -26.34
N GLN A 37 -0.79 -6.13 -25.92
CA GLN A 37 -1.53 -5.05 -26.60
C GLN A 37 -0.85 -3.70 -26.41
N SER A 38 -0.43 -3.35 -25.19
CA SER A 38 0.26 -2.09 -24.92
C SER A 38 1.64 -2.07 -25.59
N ARG A 39 2.37 -3.20 -25.65
CA ARG A 39 3.66 -3.31 -26.38
C ARG A 39 3.52 -2.97 -27.85
N ARG A 40 2.50 -3.55 -28.53
CA ARG A 40 2.25 -3.24 -29.95
C ARG A 40 1.96 -1.76 -30.19
N LYS A 41 1.18 -1.14 -29.29
CA LYS A 41 0.89 0.31 -29.37
C LYS A 41 2.13 1.16 -29.08
N LEU A 42 2.96 0.77 -28.10
CA LEU A 42 4.23 1.44 -27.79
C LEU A 42 5.19 1.40 -29.00
N TYR A 43 5.39 0.25 -29.64
CA TYR A 43 6.24 0.15 -30.83
C TYR A 43 5.76 1.04 -31.98
N ARG A 44 4.44 1.06 -32.23
CA ARG A 44 3.85 1.96 -33.27
C ARG A 44 4.02 3.43 -32.89
N MET A 45 3.86 3.77 -31.62
CA MET A 45 4.09 5.12 -31.12
C MET A 45 5.56 5.53 -31.31
N PHE A 46 6.53 4.68 -30.95
CA PHE A 46 7.95 4.98 -31.15
C PHE A 46 8.35 5.09 -32.62
N ALA A 47 7.77 4.25 -33.49
CA ALA A 47 7.95 4.40 -34.94
C ALA A 47 7.41 5.75 -35.46
N GLY A 48 6.21 6.13 -35.03
CA GLY A 48 5.64 7.44 -35.33
C GLY A 48 6.47 8.60 -34.77
N LEU A 49 7.02 8.45 -33.55
CA LEU A 49 7.92 9.41 -32.92
C LEU A 49 9.17 9.66 -33.77
N LEU A 50 9.79 8.60 -34.27
CA LEU A 50 10.96 8.73 -35.15
C LEU A 50 10.64 9.54 -36.42
N ILE A 51 9.47 9.29 -37.02
CA ILE A 51 8.99 10.07 -38.18
C ILE A 51 8.85 11.56 -37.81
N VAL A 52 8.20 11.87 -36.67
CA VAL A 52 8.05 13.26 -36.21
C VAL A 52 9.40 13.93 -36.00
N ILE A 53 10.34 13.25 -35.36
CA ILE A 53 11.70 13.78 -35.10
C ILE A 53 12.42 14.07 -36.43
N LEU A 54 12.34 13.18 -37.40
CA LEU A 54 12.93 13.37 -38.73
C LEU A 54 12.29 14.56 -39.46
N LEU A 55 10.95 14.65 -39.48
CA LEU A 55 10.23 15.78 -40.07
C LEU A 55 10.66 17.10 -39.42
N GLN A 56 10.72 17.17 -38.11
CA GLN A 56 11.18 18.34 -37.38
C GLN A 56 12.64 18.70 -37.68
N THR A 57 13.48 17.70 -37.97
CA THR A 57 14.90 17.91 -38.28
C THR A 57 15.11 18.36 -39.71
N ILE A 58 14.20 18.02 -40.67
CA ILE A 58 14.24 18.45 -42.06
C ILE A 58 13.74 19.88 -42.22
N GLN A 59 12.82 20.38 -41.38
CA GLN A 59 12.26 21.72 -41.48
C GLN A 59 13.31 22.83 -41.56
N PRO A 60 14.37 22.89 -40.73
CA PRO A 60 15.42 23.89 -40.85
C PRO A 60 16.16 23.85 -42.19
N ALA A 61 16.37 22.65 -42.75
CA ALA A 61 16.96 22.53 -44.10
C ALA A 61 16.04 23.07 -45.18
N ALA A 62 14.72 22.85 -45.08
CA ALA A 62 13.75 23.45 -46.01
C ALA A 62 13.77 24.98 -45.96
N VAL A 63 13.89 25.58 -44.78
CA VAL A 63 14.02 27.03 -44.62
C VAL A 63 15.32 27.56 -45.22
N SER A 64 16.42 26.79 -45.20
CA SER A 64 17.67 27.19 -45.84
C SER A 64 17.54 27.38 -47.36
N TYR A 65 16.72 26.56 -48.02
CA TYR A 65 16.42 26.76 -49.45
C TYR A 65 15.66 28.08 -49.73
N VAL A 66 14.79 28.51 -48.83
CA VAL A 66 14.10 29.81 -48.94
C VAL A 66 15.13 30.94 -48.86
N PHE A 67 16.02 30.94 -47.87
CA PHE A 67 17.05 31.96 -47.73
C PHE A 67 18.01 31.99 -48.92
N ASN A 68 18.45 30.80 -49.38
CA ASN A 68 19.30 30.72 -50.57
C ASN A 68 18.59 31.19 -51.84
N GLY A 69 17.30 30.87 -51.98
CA GLY A 69 16.48 31.38 -53.11
C GLY A 69 16.30 32.89 -53.12
N LEU A 70 16.21 33.51 -51.92
CA LEU A 70 16.14 34.97 -51.79
C LEU A 70 17.48 35.62 -52.18
N THR A 71 18.61 35.06 -51.76
CA THR A 71 19.94 35.64 -52.08
C THR A 71 20.36 35.40 -53.52
N THR A 72 19.97 34.31 -54.13
CA THR A 72 20.26 33.99 -55.53
C THR A 72 19.16 34.45 -56.51
N GLN A 73 18.07 35.09 -56.01
CA GLN A 73 16.90 35.52 -56.76
C GLN A 73 16.21 34.40 -57.57
N HIS A 74 16.30 33.17 -57.07
CA HIS A 74 15.69 32.00 -57.70
C HIS A 74 14.34 31.65 -57.04
N ALA A 75 13.24 32.16 -57.60
CA ALA A 75 11.89 31.91 -57.08
C ALA A 75 11.52 30.42 -56.92
N ARG A 76 12.05 29.54 -57.78
CA ARG A 76 11.80 28.11 -57.69
C ARG A 76 12.31 27.48 -56.39
N LEU A 77 13.45 27.92 -55.85
CA LEU A 77 14.00 27.44 -54.57
C LEU A 77 13.13 27.91 -53.41
N ILE A 78 12.60 29.15 -53.48
CA ILE A 78 11.71 29.68 -52.44
C ILE A 78 10.44 28.84 -52.34
N TRP A 79 9.75 28.65 -53.50
CA TRP A 79 8.51 27.88 -53.49
C TRP A 79 8.73 26.43 -53.12
N TRP A 80 9.84 25.82 -53.54
CA TRP A 80 10.21 24.45 -53.13
C TRP A 80 10.44 24.37 -51.61
N GLY A 81 11.23 25.27 -51.04
CA GLY A 81 11.49 25.31 -49.59
C GLY A 81 10.21 25.49 -48.76
N LEU A 82 9.34 26.46 -49.16
CA LEU A 82 8.04 26.67 -48.50
C LEU A 82 7.12 25.47 -48.63
N GLY A 83 7.07 24.81 -49.80
CA GLY A 83 6.27 23.61 -50.03
C GLY A 83 6.71 22.43 -49.13
N VAL A 84 8.01 22.19 -49.05
CA VAL A 84 8.56 21.13 -48.16
C VAL A 84 8.29 21.46 -46.69
N PHE A 85 8.50 22.71 -46.29
CA PHE A 85 8.21 23.17 -44.92
C PHE A 85 6.74 22.94 -44.55
N LEU A 86 5.81 23.36 -45.41
CA LEU A 86 4.38 23.21 -45.21
C LEU A 86 3.98 21.72 -45.16
N ALA A 87 4.52 20.92 -46.08
CA ALA A 87 4.26 19.46 -46.08
C ALA A 87 4.75 18.79 -44.78
N CYS A 88 5.96 19.13 -44.35
CA CYS A 88 6.51 18.62 -43.07
C CYS A 88 5.65 19.05 -41.88
N MET A 89 5.19 20.32 -41.85
CA MET A 89 4.35 20.85 -40.78
C MET A 89 2.99 20.11 -40.71
N ILE A 90 2.32 19.94 -41.86
CA ILE A 90 1.03 19.22 -41.91
C ILE A 90 1.20 17.77 -41.47
N LEU A 91 2.18 17.06 -42.03
CA LEU A 91 2.43 15.65 -41.69
C LEU A 91 2.81 15.51 -40.21
N GLN A 92 3.62 16.43 -39.68
CA GLN A 92 3.94 16.46 -38.25
C GLN A 92 2.68 16.59 -37.41
N LYS A 93 1.76 17.49 -37.70
CA LYS A 93 0.51 17.68 -36.94
C LYS A 93 -0.39 16.46 -36.97
N ILE A 94 -0.46 15.76 -38.11
CA ILE A 94 -1.18 14.50 -38.22
C ILE A 94 -0.54 13.44 -37.30
N MET A 95 0.79 13.35 -37.32
CA MET A 95 1.52 12.39 -36.50
C MET A 95 1.48 12.72 -35.01
N ASP A 96 1.55 14.01 -34.63
CA ASP A 96 1.41 14.46 -33.25
C ASP A 96 0.06 14.00 -32.67
N ARG A 97 -1.05 14.25 -33.40
CA ARG A 97 -2.38 13.76 -33.00
C ARG A 97 -2.44 12.24 -32.83
N TYR A 98 -1.80 11.50 -33.73
CA TYR A 98 -1.72 10.05 -33.62
C TYR A 98 -0.95 9.63 -32.36
N GLN A 99 0.18 10.27 -32.06
CA GLN A 99 1.00 9.98 -30.89
C GLN A 99 0.28 10.33 -29.59
N GLU A 100 -0.36 11.48 -29.50
CA GLU A 100 -1.17 11.89 -28.34
C GLU A 100 -2.28 10.86 -28.06
N SER A 101 -3.01 10.45 -29.12
CA SER A 101 -4.03 9.41 -28.99
C SER A 101 -3.43 8.07 -28.54
N ALA A 102 -2.31 7.63 -29.13
CA ALA A 102 -1.64 6.40 -28.75
C ALA A 102 -1.11 6.43 -27.31
N ARG A 103 -0.60 7.59 -26.86
CA ARG A 103 -0.15 7.85 -25.50
C ARG A 103 -1.28 7.64 -24.49
N GLU A 104 -2.45 8.27 -24.71
CA GLU A 104 -3.60 8.13 -23.81
C GLU A 104 -4.08 6.67 -23.71
N TRP A 105 -4.09 5.96 -24.85
CA TRP A 105 -4.42 4.54 -24.85
C TRP A 105 -3.41 3.68 -24.06
N VAL A 106 -2.10 3.96 -24.18
CA VAL A 106 -1.05 3.25 -23.47
C VAL A 106 -1.14 3.54 -21.96
N LEU A 107 -1.32 4.81 -21.59
CA LEU A 107 -1.47 5.22 -20.19
C LEU A 107 -2.67 4.53 -19.54
N GLY A 108 -3.84 4.53 -20.19
CA GLY A 108 -5.03 3.88 -19.67
C GLY A 108 -4.86 2.37 -19.47
N LEU A 109 -4.26 1.68 -20.46
CA LEU A 109 -3.99 0.25 -20.35
C LEU A 109 -2.98 -0.09 -19.23
N HIS A 110 -1.94 0.76 -19.08
CA HIS A 110 -0.94 0.56 -18.04
C HIS A 110 -1.50 0.87 -16.65
N TRP A 111 -2.30 1.91 -16.53
CA TRP A 111 -2.94 2.27 -15.27
C TRP A 111 -3.84 1.14 -14.75
N GLY A 112 -4.79 0.67 -15.58
CA GLY A 112 -5.65 -0.44 -15.19
C GLY A 112 -4.87 -1.69 -14.80
N ARG A 113 -3.88 -2.08 -15.62
CA ARG A 113 -3.06 -3.26 -15.34
C ARG A 113 -2.22 -3.13 -14.07
N LEU A 114 -1.67 -1.95 -13.83
CA LEU A 114 -0.89 -1.68 -12.62
C LEU A 114 -1.76 -1.77 -11.37
N ASP A 115 -2.95 -1.18 -11.41
CA ASP A 115 -3.90 -1.19 -10.30
C ASP A 115 -4.36 -2.62 -9.97
N ASP A 116 -4.73 -3.40 -11.00
CA ASP A 116 -5.07 -4.82 -10.87
C ASP A 116 -3.92 -5.61 -10.22
N ARG A 117 -2.69 -5.41 -10.70
CA ARG A 117 -1.54 -6.17 -10.23
C ARG A 117 -1.15 -5.80 -8.80
N ILE A 118 -1.16 -4.52 -8.46
CA ILE A 118 -0.92 -4.04 -7.08
C ILE A 118 -1.97 -4.61 -6.14
N THR A 119 -3.24 -4.51 -6.51
CA THR A 119 -4.37 -5.02 -5.72
C THR A 119 -4.24 -6.53 -5.51
N GLN A 120 -3.92 -7.29 -6.56
CA GLN A 120 -3.68 -8.73 -6.47
C GLN A 120 -2.54 -9.04 -5.50
N MET A 121 -1.36 -8.42 -5.68
CA MET A 121 -0.20 -8.64 -4.83
C MET A 121 -0.46 -8.24 -3.37
N PHE A 122 -1.29 -7.22 -3.13
CA PHE A 122 -1.69 -6.79 -1.80
C PHE A 122 -2.58 -7.84 -1.12
N PHE A 123 -3.60 -8.35 -1.81
CA PHE A 123 -4.51 -9.36 -1.26
C PHE A 123 -3.93 -10.78 -1.20
N GLU A 124 -2.86 -11.07 -1.92
CA GLU A 124 -2.11 -12.33 -1.78
C GLU A 124 -1.42 -12.47 -0.42
N LYS A 125 -1.19 -11.34 0.30
CA LYS A 125 -0.57 -11.36 1.63
C LYS A 125 -1.54 -11.91 2.68
N SER A 126 -1.01 -12.62 3.66
CA SER A 126 -1.82 -13.08 4.79
C SER A 126 -2.25 -11.91 5.68
N VAL A 127 -3.36 -12.08 6.41
CA VAL A 127 -3.82 -11.08 7.37
C VAL A 127 -2.76 -10.84 8.46
N GLY A 128 -2.03 -11.88 8.88
CA GLY A 128 -0.91 -11.75 9.80
C GLY A 128 0.18 -10.83 9.28
N GLN A 129 0.53 -10.92 7.98
CA GLN A 129 1.49 -10.00 7.36
C GLN A 129 0.98 -8.55 7.37
N HIS A 130 -0.28 -8.30 7.06
CA HIS A 130 -0.86 -6.95 7.14
C HIS A 130 -0.81 -6.37 8.55
N ILE A 131 -0.97 -7.20 9.58
CA ILE A 131 -0.90 -6.77 10.97
C ILE A 131 0.55 -6.52 11.41
N HIS A 132 1.47 -7.45 11.10
CA HIS A 132 2.86 -7.37 11.56
C HIS A 132 3.69 -6.42 10.73
N GLU A 133 3.46 -6.35 9.42
CA GLU A 133 4.16 -5.47 8.49
C GLU A 133 3.38 -4.19 8.17
N GLY A 134 2.51 -3.77 9.08
CA GLY A 134 1.57 -2.66 8.88
C GLY A 134 2.20 -1.33 8.45
N THR A 135 3.48 -1.07 8.78
CA THR A 135 4.19 0.13 8.31
C THR A 135 4.68 -0.03 6.87
N THR A 136 5.15 -1.21 6.49
CA THR A 136 5.67 -1.51 5.14
C THR A 136 4.52 -1.69 4.16
N LEU A 137 3.51 -2.47 4.54
CA LEU A 137 2.29 -2.73 3.76
C LEU A 137 1.20 -1.65 3.96
N ALA A 138 1.53 -0.51 4.59
CA ALA A 138 0.56 0.57 4.77
C ALA A 138 -0.02 1.02 3.43
N VAL A 139 -1.34 1.18 3.37
CA VAL A 139 -2.06 1.64 2.17
C VAL A 139 -1.48 2.96 1.66
N SER A 140 -1.12 3.89 2.57
CA SER A 140 -0.50 5.16 2.21
C SER A 140 0.85 5.01 1.52
N ASN A 141 1.66 4.00 1.90
CA ASN A 141 2.93 3.71 1.26
C ASN A 141 2.74 3.13 -0.14
N ILE A 142 1.81 2.18 -0.27
CA ILE A 142 1.46 1.55 -1.55
C ILE A 142 0.88 2.58 -2.52
N ASP A 143 -0.09 3.38 -2.08
CA ASP A 143 -0.75 4.38 -2.94
C ASP A 143 0.23 5.48 -3.38
N LYS A 144 1.06 6.00 -2.47
CA LYS A 144 2.12 6.94 -2.81
C LYS A 144 3.09 6.36 -3.84
N GLY A 145 3.52 5.12 -3.65
CA GLY A 145 4.41 4.42 -4.57
C GLY A 145 3.77 4.23 -5.94
N ARG A 146 2.48 3.88 -6.01
CA ARG A 146 1.68 3.73 -7.23
C ARG A 146 1.66 5.01 -8.06
N TRP A 147 1.30 6.15 -7.45
CA TRP A 147 1.29 7.44 -8.14
C TRP A 147 2.66 7.87 -8.65
N ARG A 148 3.71 7.66 -7.84
CA ARG A 148 5.09 7.95 -8.22
C ARG A 148 5.58 7.06 -9.37
N LEU A 149 5.15 5.80 -9.40
CA LEU A 149 5.48 4.87 -10.49
C LEU A 149 4.84 5.29 -11.81
N LEU A 150 3.56 5.72 -11.78
CA LEU A 150 2.86 6.22 -12.96
C LEU A 150 3.52 7.49 -13.50
N ASP A 151 3.88 8.45 -12.61
CA ASP A 151 4.60 9.66 -13.02
C ASP A 151 5.96 9.32 -13.63
N MET A 152 6.73 8.45 -13.01
CA MET A 152 8.03 8.00 -13.50
C MET A 152 7.91 7.29 -14.85
N GLN A 153 6.92 6.41 -15.02
CA GLN A 153 6.67 5.71 -16.28
C GLN A 153 6.29 6.69 -17.39
N GLY A 154 5.36 7.61 -17.11
CA GLY A 154 4.94 8.65 -18.05
C GLY A 154 6.12 9.49 -18.52
N MET A 155 6.90 9.99 -17.58
CA MET A 155 8.09 10.78 -17.85
C MET A 155 9.11 10.06 -18.72
N LEU A 156 9.40 8.80 -18.41
CA LEU A 156 10.43 8.03 -19.14
C LEU A 156 10.02 7.67 -20.55
N LEU A 157 8.79 7.19 -20.74
CA LEU A 157 8.29 6.77 -22.05
C LEU A 157 7.95 7.94 -22.97
N PHE A 158 7.43 9.05 -22.42
CA PHE A 158 6.87 10.14 -23.23
C PHE A 158 7.71 11.43 -23.22
N GLU A 159 8.66 11.56 -22.28
CA GLU A 159 9.61 12.67 -22.26
C GLU A 159 11.05 12.17 -22.46
N GLY A 160 11.48 11.14 -21.73
CA GLY A 160 12.88 10.67 -21.72
C GLY A 160 13.31 10.06 -23.05
N VAL A 161 12.59 9.05 -23.54
CA VAL A 161 12.92 8.41 -24.82
C VAL A 161 12.85 9.39 -25.99
N PRO A 162 11.80 10.25 -26.11
CA PRO A 162 11.76 11.27 -27.14
C PRO A 162 12.93 12.26 -27.08
N THR A 163 13.29 12.74 -25.87
CA THR A 163 14.40 13.67 -25.69
C THR A 163 15.73 13.08 -26.12
N LEU A 164 16.01 11.81 -25.75
CA LEU A 164 17.23 11.13 -26.17
C LEU A 164 17.29 10.92 -27.68
N LEU A 165 16.18 10.49 -28.29
CA LEU A 165 16.10 10.33 -29.75
C LEU A 165 16.27 11.65 -30.48
N GLN A 166 15.62 12.73 -30.02
CA GLN A 166 15.76 14.07 -30.60
C GLN A 166 17.18 14.59 -30.49
N LEU A 167 17.83 14.40 -29.32
CA LEU A 167 19.23 14.77 -29.11
C LEU A 167 20.12 14.04 -30.13
N PHE A 168 19.98 12.72 -30.24
CA PHE A 168 20.79 11.89 -31.11
C PHE A 168 20.64 12.25 -32.59
N VAL A 169 19.41 12.40 -33.04
CA VAL A 169 19.12 12.76 -34.44
C VAL A 169 19.62 14.19 -34.74
N ALA A 170 19.32 15.18 -33.90
CA ALA A 170 19.78 16.55 -34.12
C ALA A 170 21.32 16.64 -34.13
N TYR A 171 22.00 15.89 -33.27
CA TYR A 171 23.46 15.85 -33.22
C TYR A 171 24.07 15.22 -34.47
N ILE A 172 23.50 14.12 -35.01
CA ILE A 172 23.94 13.50 -36.26
C ILE A 172 23.81 14.49 -37.42
N PHE A 173 22.67 15.18 -37.53
CA PHE A 173 22.46 16.17 -38.60
C PHE A 173 23.41 17.37 -38.46
N LEU A 174 23.71 17.80 -37.23
CA LEU A 174 24.68 18.85 -36.98
C LEU A 174 26.10 18.44 -37.40
N CYS A 175 26.54 17.21 -37.03
CA CYS A 175 27.84 16.66 -37.47
C CYS A 175 27.92 16.50 -38.99
N GLY A 176 26.81 16.11 -39.63
CA GLY A 176 26.72 15.97 -41.08
C GLY A 176 26.74 17.32 -41.82
N LEU A 177 26.30 18.40 -41.17
CA LEU A 177 26.37 19.75 -41.72
C LEU A 177 27.80 20.32 -41.61
N ASP A 178 28.36 20.27 -40.41
CA ASP A 178 29.71 20.74 -40.12
C ASP A 178 30.34 19.97 -38.94
N TRP A 179 31.50 19.36 -39.18
CA TRP A 179 32.16 18.52 -38.17
C TRP A 179 32.71 19.36 -37.00
N VAL A 180 33.12 20.65 -37.25
CA VAL A 180 33.62 21.55 -36.21
C VAL A 180 32.49 21.92 -35.23
N ALA A 181 31.32 22.28 -35.77
CA ALA A 181 30.13 22.54 -34.97
C ALA A 181 29.69 21.28 -34.16
N GLY A 182 29.76 20.09 -34.79
CA GLY A 182 29.54 18.82 -34.13
C GLY A 182 30.52 18.55 -32.98
N LEU A 183 31.81 18.82 -33.17
CA LEU A 183 32.85 18.65 -32.14
C LEU A 183 32.62 19.60 -30.95
N VAL A 184 32.42 20.88 -31.23
CA VAL A 184 32.11 21.89 -30.16
C VAL A 184 30.93 21.45 -29.34
N MET A 185 29.82 21.04 -30.00
CA MET A 185 28.63 20.61 -29.31
C MET A 185 28.81 19.29 -28.57
N GLY A 186 29.60 18.38 -29.09
CA GLY A 186 29.99 17.13 -28.42
C GLY A 186 30.78 17.40 -27.10
N CYS A 187 31.66 18.38 -27.11
CA CYS A 187 32.36 18.83 -25.88
C CYS A 187 31.36 19.42 -24.88
N VAL A 188 30.38 20.24 -25.34
CA VAL A 188 29.33 20.79 -24.49
C VAL A 188 28.46 19.69 -23.88
N ILE A 189 28.05 18.70 -24.68
CA ILE A 189 27.26 17.55 -24.21
C ILE A 189 28.02 16.84 -23.09
N THR A 190 29.29 16.51 -23.31
CA THR A 190 30.11 15.77 -22.33
C THR A 190 30.26 16.55 -21.03
N LEU A 191 30.60 17.84 -21.13
CA LEU A 191 30.75 18.71 -19.96
C LEU A 191 29.43 18.88 -19.21
N TYR A 192 28.33 19.04 -19.93
CA TYR A 192 27.00 19.21 -19.34
C TYR A 192 26.53 17.95 -18.61
N VAL A 193 26.69 16.78 -19.23
CA VAL A 193 26.31 15.49 -18.60
C VAL A 193 27.14 15.28 -17.34
N GLY A 194 28.45 15.45 -17.38
CA GLY A 194 29.31 15.33 -16.20
C GLY A 194 28.92 16.29 -15.07
N TRP A 195 28.65 17.55 -15.42
CA TRP A 195 28.19 18.55 -14.45
C TRP A 195 26.79 18.23 -13.90
N SER A 196 25.87 17.76 -14.73
CA SER A 196 24.54 17.33 -14.29
C SER A 196 24.62 16.17 -13.30
N MET A 197 25.44 15.16 -13.57
CA MET A 197 25.70 14.06 -12.64
C MET A 197 26.26 14.56 -11.30
N TYR A 198 27.20 15.51 -11.33
CA TYR A 198 27.73 16.12 -10.11
C TYR A 198 26.65 16.87 -9.32
N LEU A 199 25.80 17.67 -9.99
CA LEU A 199 24.71 18.40 -9.33
C LEU A 199 23.68 17.45 -8.72
N ASN A 200 23.27 16.40 -9.44
CA ASN A 200 22.33 15.42 -8.92
C ASN A 200 22.90 14.62 -7.75
N TYR A 201 24.20 14.32 -7.78
CA TYR A 201 24.90 13.76 -6.64
C TYR A 201 24.82 14.68 -5.41
N ARG A 202 25.06 16.00 -5.59
CA ARG A 202 24.95 17.00 -4.51
C ARG A 202 23.52 17.16 -4.01
N VAL A 203 22.51 17.11 -4.90
CA VAL A 203 21.09 17.08 -4.52
C VAL A 203 20.80 15.90 -3.59
N ASN A 204 21.26 14.71 -3.96
CA ASN A 204 21.06 13.53 -3.12
C ASN A 204 21.74 13.66 -1.75
N GLN A 205 22.93 14.25 -1.68
CA GLN A 205 23.63 14.46 -0.42
C GLN A 205 22.93 15.45 0.52
N VAL A 206 22.40 16.54 -0.01
CA VAL A 206 21.86 17.66 0.80
C VAL A 206 20.36 17.53 0.99
N CYS A 207 19.61 17.24 -0.09
CA CYS A 207 18.14 17.22 -0.01
C CYS A 207 17.60 15.95 0.66
N THR A 208 18.30 14.80 0.60
CA THR A 208 17.80 13.57 1.25
C THR A 208 17.68 13.70 2.78
N PRO A 209 18.65 14.25 3.53
CA PRO A 209 18.50 14.53 4.96
C PRO A 209 17.37 15.52 5.24
N ILE A 210 17.28 16.61 4.47
CA ILE A 210 16.22 17.63 4.60
C ILE A 210 14.84 17.00 4.38
N ASP A 211 14.68 16.14 3.35
CA ASP A 211 13.42 15.44 3.08
C ASP A 211 13.03 14.48 4.22
N LYS A 212 14.01 13.86 4.89
CA LYS A 212 13.74 13.04 6.10
C LYS A 212 13.20 13.89 7.24
N GLU A 213 13.79 15.04 7.49
CA GLU A 213 13.31 15.99 8.49
C GLU A 213 11.90 16.49 8.15
N PHE A 214 11.63 16.87 6.90
CA PHE A 214 10.29 17.22 6.44
C PHE A 214 9.26 16.12 6.67
N ARG A 215 9.62 14.86 6.40
CA ARG A 215 8.72 13.73 6.66
C ARG A 215 8.45 13.53 8.14
N ALA A 216 9.46 13.68 8.99
CA ALA A 216 9.28 13.58 10.44
C ALA A 216 8.34 14.69 10.96
N LEU A 217 8.56 15.94 10.52
CA LEU A 217 7.72 17.08 10.85
C LEU A 217 6.28 16.92 10.35
N ASN A 218 6.11 16.43 9.12
CA ASN A 218 4.78 16.16 8.57
C ASN A 218 4.04 15.07 9.36
N ARG A 219 4.73 13.99 9.80
CA ARG A 219 4.10 13.00 10.68
C ARG A 219 3.62 13.61 12.00
N ARG A 220 4.48 14.43 12.63
CA ARG A 220 4.12 15.14 13.87
C ARG A 220 2.92 16.07 13.66
N ARG A 221 2.90 16.82 12.54
CA ARG A 221 1.77 17.70 12.17
C ARG A 221 0.47 16.92 11.97
N VAL A 222 0.51 15.82 11.19
CA VAL A 222 -0.66 14.97 10.96
C VAL A 222 -1.17 14.39 12.28
N GLU A 223 -0.29 13.94 13.16
CA GLU A 223 -0.68 13.46 14.49
C GLU A 223 -1.44 14.52 15.31
N ARG A 224 -1.00 15.79 15.26
CA ARG A 224 -1.71 16.90 15.92
C ARG A 224 -3.07 17.17 15.30
N TRP A 225 -3.16 17.11 13.98
CA TRP A 225 -4.44 17.31 13.27
C TRP A 225 -5.44 16.19 13.53
N GLU A 226 -5.00 14.95 13.58
CA GLU A 226 -5.84 13.79 13.91
C GLU A 226 -6.34 13.86 15.37
N ARG A 227 -5.57 14.50 16.25
CA ARG A 227 -5.89 14.70 17.67
C ARG A 227 -6.25 16.15 17.99
N VAL A 228 -6.89 16.84 17.05
CA VAL A 228 -7.23 18.27 17.19
C VAL A 228 -8.06 18.56 18.43
N GLU A 229 -8.93 17.64 18.84
CA GLU A 229 -9.73 17.75 20.06
C GLU A 229 -8.84 17.91 21.31
N ARG A 230 -7.77 17.11 21.42
CA ARG A 230 -6.82 17.21 22.55
C ARG A 230 -6.09 18.56 22.56
N VAL A 231 -5.68 19.05 21.37
CA VAL A 231 -5.03 20.36 21.26
C VAL A 231 -5.99 21.47 21.71
N LYS A 232 -7.25 21.42 21.22
CA LYS A 232 -8.30 22.39 21.55
C LYS A 232 -8.64 22.41 23.05
N ILE A 233 -8.88 21.25 23.65
CA ILE A 233 -9.20 21.14 25.09
C ILE A 233 -8.03 21.62 25.96
N SER A 234 -6.79 21.46 25.49
CA SER A 234 -5.59 21.90 26.19
C SER A 234 -5.28 23.40 26.01
N GLY A 235 -6.00 24.12 25.13
CA GLY A 235 -5.75 25.53 24.82
C GLY A 235 -4.36 25.81 24.24
N LYS A 236 -3.79 24.84 23.48
CA LYS A 236 -2.40 24.88 22.98
C LYS A 236 -2.27 25.20 21.50
N GLU A 237 -3.30 25.75 20.86
CA GLU A 237 -3.30 26.02 19.41
C GLU A 237 -2.17 26.96 18.99
N ASP A 238 -1.98 28.04 19.71
CA ASP A 238 -0.97 29.05 19.38
C ASP A 238 0.45 28.53 19.67
N GLU A 239 0.64 27.78 20.77
CA GLU A 239 1.93 27.16 21.13
C GLU A 239 2.33 26.14 20.06
N GLU A 240 1.44 25.20 19.69
CA GLU A 240 1.68 24.18 18.65
C GLU A 240 1.92 24.82 17.27
N THR A 241 1.18 25.88 16.94
CA THR A 241 1.35 26.61 15.69
C THR A 241 2.72 27.29 15.64
N THR A 242 3.13 27.94 16.71
CA THR A 242 4.41 28.66 16.81
C THR A 242 5.59 27.68 16.77
N GLU A 243 5.52 26.58 17.54
CA GLU A 243 6.55 25.55 17.53
C GLU A 243 6.72 24.94 16.15
N MET A 244 5.62 24.50 15.51
CA MET A 244 5.65 23.92 14.18
C MET A 244 6.18 24.88 13.13
N SER A 245 5.72 26.14 13.16
CA SER A 245 6.17 27.19 12.23
C SER A 245 7.67 27.47 12.37
N GLY A 246 8.17 27.51 13.61
CA GLY A 246 9.60 27.73 13.88
C GLY A 246 10.48 26.64 13.27
N ILE A 247 10.14 25.36 13.54
CA ILE A 247 10.91 24.22 13.00
C ILE A 247 10.81 24.15 11.48
N PHE A 248 9.60 24.35 10.91
CA PHE A 248 9.41 24.38 9.46
C PHE A 248 10.22 25.49 8.78
N SER A 249 10.26 26.69 9.38
CA SER A 249 10.99 27.82 8.80
C SER A 249 12.48 27.58 8.72
N GLU A 250 13.07 26.89 9.70
CA GLU A 250 14.48 26.52 9.70
C GLU A 250 14.81 25.51 8.58
N VAL A 251 14.00 24.45 8.47
CA VAL A 251 14.20 23.42 7.44
C VAL A 251 13.99 24.02 6.04
N ILE A 252 12.98 24.86 5.85
CA ILE A 252 12.73 25.58 4.60
C ILE A 252 13.89 26.52 4.25
N ALA A 253 14.48 27.21 5.24
CA ALA A 253 15.62 28.09 4.98
C ALA A 253 16.84 27.31 4.47
N ARG A 254 17.14 26.14 5.04
CA ARG A 254 18.22 25.26 4.58
C ARG A 254 17.97 24.74 3.17
N ASP A 255 16.74 24.27 2.88
CA ASP A 255 16.33 23.80 1.56
C ASP A 255 16.43 24.92 0.51
N ARG A 256 15.89 26.11 0.82
CA ARG A 256 15.96 27.30 -0.05
C ARG A 256 17.40 27.69 -0.37
N ASN A 257 18.29 27.72 0.61
CA ASN A 257 19.69 28.10 0.39
C ASN A 257 20.40 27.11 -0.55
N PHE A 258 20.11 25.83 -0.43
CA PHE A 258 20.62 24.83 -1.37
C PHE A 258 20.08 25.04 -2.78
N TRP A 259 18.77 25.29 -2.93
CA TRP A 259 18.15 25.51 -4.25
C TRP A 259 18.64 26.79 -4.91
N LEU A 260 18.90 27.85 -4.15
CA LEU A 260 19.52 29.08 -4.69
C LEU A 260 20.92 28.79 -5.25
N TRP A 261 21.73 28.02 -4.53
CA TRP A 261 23.02 27.55 -5.03
C TRP A 261 22.86 26.68 -6.30
N PHE A 262 21.91 25.76 -6.32
CA PHE A 262 21.63 24.90 -7.47
C PHE A 262 21.22 25.73 -8.71
N ILE A 263 20.36 26.73 -8.53
CA ILE A 263 19.94 27.64 -9.59
C ILE A 263 21.13 28.41 -10.15
N ALA A 264 22.05 28.90 -9.30
CA ALA A 264 23.27 29.56 -9.73
C ALA A 264 24.14 28.64 -10.60
N GLN A 265 24.31 27.37 -10.19
CA GLN A 265 25.03 26.38 -10.99
C GLN A 265 24.34 26.08 -12.33
N ALA A 266 23.02 25.99 -12.32
CA ALA A 266 22.23 25.79 -13.53
C ALA A 266 22.38 26.97 -14.52
N ASN A 267 22.39 28.20 -14.02
CA ASN A 267 22.62 29.39 -14.85
C ASN A 267 24.05 29.44 -15.45
N MET A 268 25.07 29.03 -14.67
CA MET A 268 26.45 28.91 -15.20
C MET A 268 26.53 27.92 -16.37
N ARG A 269 25.85 26.78 -16.27
CA ARG A 269 25.74 25.84 -17.40
C ARG A 269 25.05 26.47 -18.61
N GLY A 270 24.00 27.26 -18.37
CA GLY A 270 23.31 28.02 -19.42
C GLY A 270 24.24 29.00 -20.15
N LEU A 271 25.12 29.70 -19.42
CA LEU A 271 26.11 30.60 -20.01
C LEU A 271 27.13 29.84 -20.87
N ILE A 272 27.65 28.70 -20.42
CA ILE A 272 28.56 27.86 -21.21
C ILE A 272 27.91 27.44 -22.53
N ASN A 273 26.65 27.00 -22.45
CA ASN A 273 25.89 26.60 -23.62
C ASN A 273 25.64 27.80 -24.57
N GLY A 274 25.28 28.95 -24.03
CA GLY A 274 25.09 30.18 -24.79
C GLY A 274 26.40 30.64 -25.50
N THR A 275 27.54 30.59 -24.81
CA THR A 275 28.82 30.92 -25.42
C THR A 275 29.22 29.95 -26.53
N ALA A 276 28.94 28.65 -26.36
CA ALA A 276 29.18 27.67 -27.42
C ALA A 276 28.27 27.94 -28.65
N MET A 277 27.02 28.31 -28.43
CA MET A 277 26.10 28.72 -29.52
C MET A 277 26.64 29.93 -30.30
N VAL A 278 27.11 30.96 -29.58
CA VAL A 278 27.74 32.15 -30.22
C VAL A 278 28.99 31.74 -31.01
N ALA A 279 29.85 30.87 -30.46
CA ALA A 279 31.05 30.37 -31.15
C ALA A 279 30.68 29.59 -32.44
N ILE A 280 29.69 28.72 -32.39
CA ILE A 280 29.21 27.96 -33.56
C ILE A 280 28.63 28.89 -34.62
N MET A 281 27.85 29.86 -34.19
CA MET A 281 27.28 30.85 -35.13
C MET A 281 28.36 31.74 -35.74
N GLY A 282 29.33 32.15 -34.95
CA GLY A 282 30.52 32.92 -35.44
C GLY A 282 31.32 32.12 -36.47
N TRP A 283 31.53 30.83 -36.20
CA TRP A 283 32.18 29.90 -37.14
C TRP A 283 31.37 29.81 -38.46
N GLY A 284 30.07 29.57 -38.38
CA GLY A 284 29.18 29.55 -39.55
C GLY A 284 29.20 30.85 -40.34
N ALA A 285 29.15 31.99 -39.65
CA ALA A 285 29.27 33.30 -40.29
C ALA A 285 30.58 33.50 -41.04
N TRP A 286 31.70 33.02 -40.44
CA TRP A 286 33.00 33.04 -41.09
C TRP A 286 33.05 32.15 -42.36
N LEU A 287 32.38 30.97 -42.33
CA LEU A 287 32.26 30.11 -43.50
C LEU A 287 31.46 30.77 -44.64
N VAL A 288 30.43 31.50 -44.30
CA VAL A 288 29.65 32.31 -45.30
C VAL A 288 30.50 33.46 -45.84
N TRP A 289 31.15 34.20 -44.93
CA TRP A 289 32.03 35.32 -45.32
C TRP A 289 33.17 34.88 -46.23
N SER A 290 33.74 33.71 -45.95
CA SER A 290 34.81 33.11 -46.78
C SER A 290 34.32 32.50 -48.10
N GLY A 291 33.03 32.59 -48.40
CA GLY A 291 32.42 32.06 -49.64
C GLY A 291 32.31 30.53 -49.69
N LYS A 292 32.60 29.82 -48.58
CA LYS A 292 32.50 28.37 -48.50
C LYS A 292 31.04 27.89 -48.32
N TRP A 293 30.21 28.71 -47.71
CA TRP A 293 28.80 28.39 -47.43
C TRP A 293 27.86 29.44 -48.01
N GLN A 294 26.66 28.98 -48.34
CA GLN A 294 25.52 29.84 -48.63
C GLN A 294 24.88 30.31 -47.31
N ILE A 295 24.35 31.55 -47.29
CA ILE A 295 23.79 32.18 -46.07
C ILE A 295 22.64 31.35 -45.46
N GLY A 296 21.88 30.62 -46.28
CA GLY A 296 20.78 29.78 -45.82
C GLY A 296 21.21 28.68 -44.89
N LEU A 297 22.46 28.21 -44.93
CA LEU A 297 22.98 27.13 -44.05
C LEU A 297 23.17 27.58 -42.60
N LEU A 298 23.17 28.90 -42.35
CA LEU A 298 23.20 29.41 -40.98
C LEU A 298 21.94 29.02 -40.18
N TYR A 299 20.79 28.90 -40.85
CA TYR A 299 19.56 28.58 -40.14
C TYR A 299 19.52 27.12 -39.63
N PRO A 300 19.81 26.07 -40.41
CA PRO A 300 19.91 24.70 -39.88
C PRO A 300 21.07 24.57 -38.86
N LEU A 301 22.20 25.28 -39.04
CA LEU A 301 23.27 25.31 -38.04
C LEU A 301 22.76 25.78 -36.67
N TYR A 302 22.06 26.93 -36.65
CA TYR A 302 21.42 27.44 -35.44
C TYR A 302 20.37 26.48 -34.88
N ALA A 303 19.42 26.06 -35.71
CA ALA A 303 18.28 25.29 -35.28
C ALA A 303 18.65 23.92 -34.71
N TRP A 304 19.62 23.22 -35.30
CA TRP A 304 20.08 21.92 -34.79
C TRP A 304 20.94 22.09 -33.52
N SER A 305 21.79 23.10 -33.47
CA SER A 305 22.56 23.40 -32.26
C SER A 305 21.64 23.77 -31.08
N ALA A 306 20.63 24.62 -31.31
CA ALA A 306 19.63 24.99 -30.32
C ALA A 306 18.84 23.77 -29.83
N ARG A 307 18.47 22.87 -30.74
CA ARG A 307 17.73 21.63 -30.37
C ARG A 307 18.58 20.68 -29.54
N VAL A 308 19.87 20.53 -29.86
CA VAL A 308 20.81 19.77 -29.02
C VAL A 308 20.87 20.38 -27.63
N SER A 309 21.03 21.70 -27.55
CA SER A 309 21.05 22.45 -26.30
C SER A 309 19.83 22.23 -25.43
N ASP A 310 18.62 22.37 -26.00
CA ASP A 310 17.35 22.20 -25.29
C ASP A 310 17.16 20.76 -24.77
N ASN A 311 17.54 19.77 -25.57
CA ASN A 311 17.40 18.38 -25.16
C ASN A 311 18.39 17.99 -24.04
N ILE A 312 19.61 18.56 -24.01
CA ILE A 312 20.55 18.35 -22.91
C ILE A 312 19.97 18.89 -21.60
N TRP A 313 19.34 20.07 -21.63
CA TRP A 313 18.67 20.64 -20.46
C TRP A 313 17.54 19.75 -19.94
N ARG A 314 16.72 19.20 -20.83
CA ARG A 314 15.61 18.31 -20.49
C ARG A 314 16.10 17.01 -19.83
N ILE A 315 17.21 16.44 -20.28
CA ILE A 315 17.78 15.23 -19.66
C ILE A 315 18.10 15.45 -18.18
N GLY A 316 18.69 16.58 -17.80
CA GLY A 316 18.96 16.90 -16.41
C GLY A 316 17.70 17.02 -15.54
N ALA A 317 16.61 17.59 -16.09
CA ALA A 317 15.33 17.66 -15.40
C ALA A 317 14.66 16.29 -15.22
N ILE A 318 14.75 15.42 -16.24
CA ILE A 318 14.24 14.05 -16.20
C ILE A 318 14.98 13.23 -15.13
N GLU A 319 16.31 13.31 -15.08
CA GLU A 319 17.14 12.63 -14.08
C GLU A 319 16.76 13.04 -12.66
N HIS A 320 16.58 14.34 -12.42
CA HIS A 320 16.14 14.85 -11.12
C HIS A 320 14.79 14.26 -10.70
N ARG A 321 13.82 14.26 -11.59
CA ARG A 321 12.47 13.70 -11.32
C ARG A 321 12.49 12.19 -11.09
N ILE A 322 13.36 11.43 -11.77
CA ILE A 322 13.57 10.00 -11.51
C ILE A 322 14.06 9.81 -10.08
N ASN A 323 15.11 10.51 -9.69
CA ASN A 323 15.71 10.40 -8.36
C ASN A 323 14.70 10.77 -7.26
N TRP A 324 13.83 11.74 -7.50
CA TRP A 324 12.76 12.14 -6.58
C TRP A 324 11.68 11.06 -6.39
N ASN A 325 11.30 10.37 -7.45
CA ASN A 325 10.24 9.36 -7.43
C ASN A 325 10.73 7.99 -6.94
N LEU A 326 11.99 7.65 -7.22
CA LEU A 326 12.59 6.34 -7.02
C LEU A 326 12.42 5.77 -5.60
N PRO A 327 12.64 6.50 -4.49
CA PRO A 327 12.54 5.95 -3.15
C PRO A 327 11.14 5.44 -2.80
N SER A 328 10.08 6.18 -3.18
CA SER A 328 8.70 5.78 -2.92
C SER A 328 8.29 4.55 -3.75
N VAL A 329 8.72 4.52 -5.01
CA VAL A 329 8.48 3.37 -5.91
C VAL A 329 9.19 2.13 -5.39
N LYS A 330 10.43 2.28 -4.95
CA LYS A 330 11.22 1.17 -4.38
C LYS A 330 10.55 0.62 -3.13
N SER A 331 10.17 1.46 -2.19
CA SER A 331 9.49 1.04 -0.95
C SER A 331 8.21 0.27 -1.23
N MET A 332 7.41 0.71 -2.20
CA MET A 332 6.21 -0.01 -2.63
C MET A 332 6.55 -1.38 -3.25
N ILE A 333 7.51 -1.42 -4.17
CA ILE A 333 7.88 -2.68 -4.85
C ILE A 333 8.48 -3.67 -3.85
N GLU A 334 9.30 -3.23 -2.91
CA GLU A 334 9.85 -4.06 -1.84
C GLU A 334 8.72 -4.65 -0.97
N ALA A 335 7.75 -3.82 -0.56
CA ALA A 335 6.58 -4.28 0.18
C ALA A 335 5.76 -5.32 -0.59
N LEU A 336 5.48 -5.08 -1.86
CA LEU A 336 4.69 -5.98 -2.69
C LEU A 336 5.44 -7.29 -3.03
N ARG A 337 6.77 -7.27 -3.09
CA ARG A 337 7.61 -8.44 -3.35
C ARG A 337 7.77 -9.38 -2.15
N ILE A 338 7.40 -8.97 -0.95
CA ILE A 338 7.35 -9.88 0.19
C ILE A 338 6.51 -11.09 -0.23
N PRO A 339 7.03 -12.32 -0.14
CA PRO A 339 6.24 -13.49 -0.53
C PRO A 339 5.04 -13.69 0.41
N PRO A 340 3.90 -14.23 -0.06
CA PRO A 340 2.82 -14.63 0.83
C PRO A 340 3.32 -15.61 1.88
N ALA A 341 3.07 -15.32 3.16
CA ALA A 341 3.51 -16.19 4.27
C ALA A 341 2.72 -17.51 4.30
N ILE A 342 1.49 -17.49 3.79
CA ILE A 342 0.63 -18.66 3.76
C ILE A 342 0.26 -18.94 2.29
N VAL A 343 0.67 -20.12 1.82
CA VAL A 343 0.37 -20.63 0.48
C VAL A 343 -0.23 -22.00 0.63
N ASP A 344 -1.29 -22.30 -0.11
CA ASP A 344 -1.87 -23.63 -0.13
C ASP A 344 -0.97 -24.61 -0.89
N SER A 345 -0.73 -25.79 -0.29
CA SER A 345 -0.06 -26.88 -1.00
C SER A 345 -0.91 -27.31 -2.22
N PRO A 346 -0.29 -27.74 -3.32
CA PRO A 346 -1.01 -28.35 -4.43
C PRO A 346 -1.87 -29.57 -4.02
N GLU A 347 -1.46 -30.26 -2.96
CA GLU A 347 -2.14 -31.43 -2.41
C GLU A 347 -3.10 -31.09 -1.27
N ALA A 348 -3.35 -29.81 -0.99
CA ALA A 348 -4.19 -29.36 0.11
C ALA A 348 -5.63 -29.89 -0.02
N VAL A 349 -6.13 -30.48 1.07
CA VAL A 349 -7.45 -31.08 1.15
C VAL A 349 -8.55 -30.01 1.11
N VAL A 350 -9.60 -30.26 0.37
CA VAL A 350 -10.82 -29.44 0.36
C VAL A 350 -11.78 -29.99 1.41
N LEU A 351 -12.11 -29.17 2.41
CA LEU A 351 -13.09 -29.55 3.43
C LEU A 351 -14.52 -29.37 2.93
N ASP A 352 -15.39 -30.23 3.40
CA ASP A 352 -16.84 -30.01 3.25
C ASP A 352 -17.29 -28.96 4.26
N HIS A 353 -17.57 -27.76 3.78
CA HIS A 353 -17.98 -26.63 4.61
C HIS A 353 -19.44 -26.71 5.09
N THR A 354 -20.16 -27.79 4.79
CA THR A 354 -21.58 -27.99 5.17
C THR A 354 -21.73 -28.80 6.45
N VAL A 355 -20.69 -29.52 6.87
CA VAL A 355 -20.68 -30.33 8.08
C VAL A 355 -19.74 -29.75 9.14
N PRO A 356 -20.08 -29.88 10.43
CA PRO A 356 -19.18 -29.47 11.50
C PRO A 356 -18.00 -30.43 11.61
N HIS A 357 -16.81 -29.88 11.89
CA HIS A 357 -15.56 -30.61 12.03
C HIS A 357 -15.02 -30.50 13.46
N ARG A 358 -14.28 -31.52 13.90
CA ARG A 358 -13.54 -31.50 15.15
C ARG A 358 -12.26 -30.65 14.98
N ILE A 359 -12.01 -29.74 15.91
CA ILE A 359 -10.81 -28.91 15.92
C ILE A 359 -9.96 -29.29 17.11
N GLY A 360 -8.65 -29.47 16.91
CA GLY A 360 -7.67 -29.71 17.96
C GLY A 360 -6.49 -28.74 17.89
N PHE A 361 -6.14 -28.17 19.01
CA PHE A 361 -4.86 -27.49 19.19
C PHE A 361 -3.90 -28.50 19.81
N ALA A 362 -2.76 -28.75 19.18
CA ALA A 362 -1.76 -29.71 19.59
C ALA A 362 -0.42 -28.99 19.84
N ASP A 363 -0.10 -28.75 21.12
CA ASP A 363 1.13 -28.10 21.59
C ASP A 363 1.49 -26.79 20.86
N VAL A 364 0.47 -25.98 20.57
CA VAL A 364 0.62 -24.77 19.78
C VAL A 364 1.39 -23.71 20.55
N SER A 365 2.56 -23.32 20.00
CA SER A 365 3.35 -22.20 20.52
C SER A 365 3.57 -21.16 19.43
N HIS A 366 3.64 -19.89 19.83
CA HIS A 366 3.89 -18.79 18.90
C HIS A 366 4.60 -17.62 19.54
N THR A 367 5.59 -17.11 18.83
CA THR A 367 6.35 -15.92 19.20
C THR A 367 6.25 -14.90 18.07
N TYR A 368 5.89 -13.67 18.40
CA TYR A 368 5.92 -12.58 17.43
C TYR A 368 7.33 -12.00 17.36
N PRO A 369 7.84 -11.63 16.17
CA PRO A 369 9.13 -10.98 16.06
C PRO A 369 9.12 -9.64 16.82
N ALA A 370 10.13 -9.39 17.65
CA ALA A 370 10.23 -8.17 18.46
C ALA A 370 10.43 -6.90 17.63
N ASP A 371 11.11 -7.04 16.50
CA ASP A 371 11.30 -5.98 15.50
C ASP A 371 11.52 -6.67 14.14
N MET A 372 10.85 -6.18 13.10
CA MET A 372 10.95 -6.72 11.75
C MET A 372 12.37 -6.70 11.16
N LYS A 373 13.28 -5.96 11.78
CA LYS A 373 14.68 -5.80 11.37
C LYS A 373 15.68 -6.51 12.25
N LYS A 374 15.26 -7.04 13.40
CA LYS A 374 16.12 -7.79 14.32
C LYS A 374 15.66 -9.23 14.35
N THR A 375 16.59 -10.14 14.15
CA THR A 375 16.43 -11.59 14.32
C THR A 375 16.26 -11.99 15.79
N VAL A 376 15.75 -11.08 16.63
CA VAL A 376 15.50 -11.32 18.05
C VAL A 376 14.02 -11.58 18.22
N ASP A 377 13.69 -12.78 18.66
CA ASP A 377 12.33 -13.16 18.99
C ASP A 377 11.81 -12.29 20.14
N GLY A 378 10.56 -11.84 20.03
CA GLY A 378 9.85 -11.20 21.12
C GLY A 378 9.49 -12.18 22.23
N PRO A 379 8.82 -11.72 23.29
CA PRO A 379 8.29 -12.63 24.29
C PRO A 379 7.26 -13.58 23.65
N PRO A 380 7.19 -14.83 24.09
CA PRO A 380 6.22 -15.80 23.56
C PRO A 380 4.79 -15.31 23.82
N ALA A 381 3.95 -15.41 22.82
CA ALA A 381 2.53 -15.09 22.90
C ALA A 381 1.67 -16.33 23.23
N LEU A 382 2.12 -17.52 22.80
CA LEU A 382 1.53 -18.81 23.12
C LEU A 382 2.62 -19.80 23.47
N LEU A 383 2.36 -20.63 24.50
CA LEU A 383 3.24 -21.69 24.98
C LEU A 383 2.45 -23.01 25.15
N ARG A 384 2.69 -23.97 24.24
CA ARG A 384 2.16 -25.34 24.31
C ARG A 384 0.65 -25.40 24.59
N VAL A 385 -0.13 -24.59 23.88
CA VAL A 385 -1.59 -24.55 24.02
C VAL A 385 -2.20 -25.80 23.39
N SER A 386 -2.94 -26.59 24.19
CA SER A 386 -3.60 -27.83 23.75
C SER A 386 -5.03 -27.90 24.29
N PHE A 387 -6.01 -27.98 23.40
CA PHE A 387 -7.43 -28.20 23.70
C PHE A 387 -8.19 -28.61 22.44
N THR A 388 -9.43 -29.05 22.58
CA THR A 388 -10.31 -29.46 21.46
C THR A 388 -11.62 -28.73 21.47
N ILE A 389 -12.20 -28.59 20.28
CA ILE A 389 -13.58 -28.15 20.05
C ILE A 389 -14.28 -29.26 19.28
N GLU A 390 -15.23 -29.92 19.95
CA GLU A 390 -16.01 -30.98 19.31
C GLU A 390 -17.10 -30.39 18.39
N PRO A 391 -17.60 -31.16 17.41
CA PRO A 391 -18.71 -30.73 16.54
C PRO A 391 -19.92 -30.25 17.35
N GLY A 392 -20.37 -29.02 17.10
CA GLY A 392 -21.50 -28.41 17.82
C GLY A 392 -21.17 -27.85 19.22
N GLU A 393 -19.96 -28.03 19.72
CA GLU A 393 -19.54 -27.51 21.03
C GLU A 393 -19.34 -25.98 21.02
N LYS A 394 -19.71 -25.31 22.12
CA LYS A 394 -19.51 -23.87 22.31
C LYS A 394 -18.45 -23.67 23.37
N VAL A 395 -17.25 -23.29 22.96
CA VAL A 395 -16.07 -23.13 23.81
C VAL A 395 -15.82 -21.67 24.12
N ALA A 396 -15.72 -21.33 25.41
CA ALA A 396 -15.25 -20.01 25.85
C ALA A 396 -13.75 -20.04 26.10
N LEU A 397 -13.02 -19.07 25.56
CA LEU A 397 -11.61 -18.87 25.83
C LEU A 397 -11.44 -17.70 26.81
N LEU A 398 -11.00 -18.04 28.03
CA LEU A 398 -10.88 -17.12 29.16
C LEU A 398 -9.41 -16.86 29.52
N GLY A 399 -9.13 -15.79 30.22
CA GLY A 399 -7.79 -15.45 30.67
C GLY A 399 -7.59 -13.95 30.81
N ALA A 400 -6.53 -13.53 31.47
CA ALA A 400 -6.18 -12.13 31.64
C ALA A 400 -5.93 -11.41 30.31
N SER A 401 -5.89 -10.08 30.32
CA SER A 401 -5.44 -9.32 29.15
C SER A 401 -3.99 -9.70 28.83
N GLY A 402 -3.67 -9.95 27.56
CA GLY A 402 -2.35 -10.43 27.14
C GLY A 402 -2.12 -11.94 27.27
N ALA A 403 -3.09 -12.74 27.74
CA ALA A 403 -2.98 -14.20 27.82
C ALA A 403 -3.01 -14.92 26.45
N GLY A 404 -2.88 -14.23 25.35
CA GLY A 404 -2.79 -14.86 24.02
C GLY A 404 -4.12 -15.29 23.39
N LYS A 405 -5.28 -14.95 23.96
CA LYS A 405 -6.61 -15.33 23.44
C LYS A 405 -6.81 -14.98 21.96
N THR A 406 -6.51 -13.72 21.59
CA THR A 406 -6.57 -13.25 20.20
C THR A 406 -5.56 -13.99 19.30
N THR A 407 -4.41 -14.39 19.86
CA THR A 407 -3.41 -15.18 19.12
C THR A 407 -3.93 -16.59 18.81
N VAL A 408 -4.58 -17.29 19.77
CA VAL A 408 -5.24 -18.58 19.55
C VAL A 408 -6.24 -18.47 18.41
N MET A 409 -7.10 -17.47 18.46
CA MET A 409 -8.11 -17.22 17.44
C MET A 409 -7.48 -16.94 16.06
N ARG A 410 -6.39 -16.16 15.99
CA ARG A 410 -5.66 -15.90 14.72
C ARG A 410 -5.09 -17.19 14.11
N LYS A 411 -4.58 -18.12 14.96
CA LYS A 411 -4.12 -19.44 14.49
C LYS A 411 -5.27 -20.27 13.95
N LEU A 412 -6.41 -20.26 14.63
CA LEU A 412 -7.63 -20.92 14.17
C LEU A 412 -8.11 -20.38 12.82
N LEU A 413 -8.14 -19.04 12.66
CA LEU A 413 -8.52 -18.40 11.40
C LEU A 413 -7.43 -18.53 10.31
N ARG A 414 -6.28 -19.09 10.66
CA ARG A 414 -5.09 -19.18 9.79
C ARG A 414 -4.74 -17.81 9.19
N PHE A 415 -4.67 -16.79 10.05
CA PHE A 415 -4.12 -15.48 9.68
C PHE A 415 -2.60 -15.51 9.61
N ASP A 416 -2.01 -16.36 10.43
CA ASP A 416 -0.60 -16.76 10.45
C ASP A 416 -0.50 -18.19 11.00
N ASP A 417 0.55 -18.92 10.64
CA ASP A 417 0.79 -20.27 11.14
C ASP A 417 1.51 -20.23 12.52
N PRO A 418 1.37 -21.24 13.40
CA PRO A 418 2.08 -21.30 14.66
C PRO A 418 3.60 -21.49 14.46
N SER A 419 4.42 -21.02 15.44
CA SER A 419 5.87 -21.23 15.42
C SER A 419 6.24 -22.70 15.66
N SER A 420 5.47 -23.39 16.52
CA SER A 420 5.57 -24.85 16.72
C SER A 420 4.21 -25.43 17.11
N GLY A 421 4.06 -26.75 17.01
CA GLY A 421 2.77 -27.42 17.13
C GLY A 421 1.89 -27.22 15.88
N CYS A 422 0.63 -27.61 15.98
CA CYS A 422 -0.31 -27.51 14.87
C CYS A 422 -1.77 -27.35 15.34
N VAL A 423 -2.59 -26.79 14.48
CA VAL A 423 -4.05 -26.82 14.58
C VAL A 423 -4.53 -27.94 13.67
N LEU A 424 -5.29 -28.88 14.23
CA LEU A 424 -5.81 -30.05 13.54
C LEU A 424 -7.31 -29.88 13.25
N VAL A 425 -7.75 -30.30 12.09
CA VAL A 425 -9.17 -30.39 11.72
C VAL A 425 -9.43 -31.83 11.27
N ASP A 426 -10.24 -32.56 12.04
CA ASP A 426 -10.46 -34.00 11.88
C ASP A 426 -9.15 -34.83 11.81
N GLY A 427 -8.12 -34.38 12.53
CA GLY A 427 -6.78 -35.00 12.56
C GLY A 427 -5.85 -34.53 11.42
N ILE A 428 -6.32 -33.71 10.49
CA ILE A 428 -5.51 -33.14 9.40
C ILE A 428 -4.97 -31.79 9.85
N ASP A 429 -3.66 -31.57 9.68
CA ASP A 429 -3.05 -30.25 9.94
C ASP A 429 -3.68 -29.16 9.07
N LEU A 430 -4.09 -28.06 9.69
CA LEU A 430 -4.72 -26.92 9.00
C LEU A 430 -3.84 -26.35 7.86
N ARG A 431 -2.52 -26.55 7.93
CA ARG A 431 -1.59 -26.16 6.85
C ARG A 431 -1.79 -26.94 5.57
N ASN A 432 -2.33 -28.17 5.69
CA ASN A 432 -2.65 -29.07 4.57
C ASN A 432 -4.09 -28.95 4.07
N ILE A 433 -4.83 -27.94 4.54
CA ILE A 433 -6.21 -27.68 4.16
C ILE A 433 -6.27 -26.41 3.32
N ARG A 434 -7.04 -26.42 2.25
CA ARG A 434 -7.24 -25.24 1.39
C ARG A 434 -7.90 -24.10 2.15
N GLN A 435 -7.28 -22.92 2.14
CA GLN A 435 -7.73 -21.75 2.88
C GLN A 435 -9.15 -21.31 2.48
N ASP A 436 -9.50 -21.41 1.20
CA ASP A 436 -10.83 -21.01 0.74
C ASP A 436 -11.93 -21.92 1.26
N SER A 437 -11.69 -23.26 1.33
CA SER A 437 -12.64 -24.20 1.89
C SER A 437 -12.78 -24.04 3.40
N TRP A 438 -11.65 -23.83 4.11
CA TRP A 438 -11.63 -23.56 5.53
C TRP A 438 -12.43 -22.31 5.90
N ARG A 439 -12.09 -21.16 5.28
CA ARG A 439 -12.73 -19.87 5.57
C ARG A 439 -14.19 -19.81 5.20
N ARG A 440 -14.65 -20.61 4.25
CA ARG A 440 -16.07 -20.67 3.88
C ARG A 440 -16.96 -21.22 4.99
N GLY A 441 -16.48 -22.19 5.75
CA GLY A 441 -17.20 -22.80 6.84
C GLY A 441 -17.24 -21.98 8.12
N ILE A 442 -16.43 -20.92 8.22
CA ILE A 442 -16.27 -20.12 9.45
C ILE A 442 -17.06 -18.82 9.36
N GLY A 443 -17.83 -18.48 10.40
CA GLY A 443 -18.34 -17.14 10.68
C GLY A 443 -17.35 -16.42 11.61
N TYR A 444 -16.90 -15.22 11.27
CA TYR A 444 -16.03 -14.42 12.13
C TYR A 444 -16.68 -13.10 12.49
N ILE A 445 -16.75 -12.82 13.78
CA ILE A 445 -17.26 -11.59 14.37
C ILE A 445 -16.09 -10.89 15.06
N PRO A 446 -15.55 -9.80 14.48
CA PRO A 446 -14.41 -9.08 15.06
C PRO A 446 -14.82 -8.23 16.26
N GLN A 447 -13.85 -7.85 17.07
CA GLN A 447 -14.02 -6.97 18.23
C GLN A 447 -14.60 -5.60 17.82
N GLN A 448 -14.11 -5.01 16.74
CA GLN A 448 -14.65 -3.79 16.17
C GLN A 448 -15.42 -4.11 14.89
N ALA A 449 -16.65 -3.62 14.80
CA ALA A 449 -17.47 -3.81 13.62
C ALA A 449 -16.86 -3.15 12.39
N GLN A 450 -16.68 -3.92 11.32
CA GLN A 450 -16.10 -3.49 10.04
C GLN A 450 -17.22 -3.38 9.00
N VAL A 451 -17.94 -2.26 9.01
CA VAL A 451 -19.01 -1.98 8.05
C VAL A 451 -18.44 -1.25 6.85
N PHE A 452 -18.70 -1.80 5.66
CA PHE A 452 -18.32 -1.16 4.40
C PHE A 452 -19.30 -0.03 4.04
N ASP A 453 -18.79 0.98 3.37
CA ASP A 453 -19.60 2.01 2.73
C ASP A 453 -20.44 1.37 1.61
N GLY A 454 -21.71 1.12 1.88
CA GLY A 454 -22.59 0.40 0.99
C GLY A 454 -23.96 0.14 1.60
N SER A 455 -24.84 -0.54 0.88
CA SER A 455 -26.18 -0.85 1.39
C SER A 455 -26.13 -1.87 2.53
N ILE A 456 -27.20 -1.93 3.33
CA ILE A 456 -27.38 -2.97 4.36
C ILE A 456 -27.33 -4.35 3.69
N ARG A 457 -28.02 -4.52 2.55
CA ARG A 457 -27.96 -5.72 1.72
C ARG A 457 -26.53 -6.10 1.38
N TYR A 458 -25.73 -5.14 0.89
CA TYR A 458 -24.34 -5.36 0.55
C TYR A 458 -23.52 -5.86 1.75
N ASN A 459 -23.64 -5.20 2.89
CA ASN A 459 -22.93 -5.58 4.11
C ASN A 459 -23.32 -6.97 4.63
N LEU A 460 -24.63 -7.30 4.65
CA LEU A 460 -25.11 -8.62 5.06
C LEU A 460 -24.62 -9.74 4.12
N THR A 461 -24.64 -9.48 2.81
CA THR A 461 -24.36 -10.51 1.79
C THR A 461 -22.91 -10.50 1.30
N TYR A 462 -22.02 -9.68 1.85
CA TYR A 462 -20.64 -9.51 1.38
C TYR A 462 -19.84 -10.82 1.29
N ARG A 463 -20.04 -11.73 2.23
CA ARG A 463 -19.40 -13.06 2.26
C ARG A 463 -19.80 -14.01 1.15
N LEU A 464 -20.93 -13.76 0.53
CA LEU A 464 -21.53 -14.65 -0.44
C LEU A 464 -20.94 -14.43 -1.82
N LYS A 465 -20.73 -15.50 -2.56
CA LYS A 465 -20.43 -15.39 -4.00
C LYS A 465 -21.63 -14.80 -4.74
N THR A 466 -21.37 -14.26 -5.92
CA THR A 466 -22.42 -13.63 -6.75
C THR A 466 -23.61 -14.56 -6.98
N GLU A 467 -23.35 -15.85 -7.23
CA GLU A 467 -24.38 -16.88 -7.46
C GLU A 467 -25.19 -17.20 -6.19
N GLU A 468 -24.54 -17.21 -5.03
CA GLU A 468 -25.18 -17.44 -3.73
C GLU A 468 -26.01 -16.21 -3.33
N ARG A 469 -25.47 -15.01 -3.57
CA ARG A 469 -26.16 -13.74 -3.30
C ARG A 469 -27.46 -13.60 -4.09
N ALA A 470 -27.48 -14.06 -5.35
CA ALA A 470 -28.67 -14.02 -6.20
C ALA A 470 -29.80 -14.93 -5.71
N LYS A 471 -29.52 -15.93 -4.87
CA LYS A 471 -30.52 -16.87 -4.33
C LYS A 471 -31.17 -16.39 -3.02
N ILE A 472 -30.55 -15.40 -2.34
CA ILE A 472 -31.08 -14.90 -1.07
C ILE A 472 -32.21 -13.90 -1.33
N THR A 473 -33.35 -14.16 -0.73
CA THR A 473 -34.53 -13.32 -0.83
C THR A 473 -34.50 -12.17 0.20
N ASP A 474 -35.19 -11.09 -0.10
CA ASP A 474 -35.37 -9.98 0.85
C ASP A 474 -36.07 -10.44 2.14
N ALA A 475 -36.99 -11.39 2.03
CA ALA A 475 -37.69 -11.95 3.18
C ALA A 475 -36.72 -12.66 4.15
N GLU A 476 -35.70 -13.35 3.63
CA GLU A 476 -34.67 -13.98 4.47
C GLU A 476 -33.79 -12.93 5.15
N LEU A 477 -33.40 -11.87 4.46
CA LEU A 477 -32.65 -10.78 5.06
C LEU A 477 -33.43 -10.06 6.15
N TRP A 478 -34.72 -9.77 5.92
CA TRP A 478 -35.59 -9.17 6.93
C TRP A 478 -35.79 -10.08 8.14
N ARG A 479 -35.99 -11.40 7.94
CA ARG A 479 -36.06 -12.36 9.05
C ARG A 479 -34.79 -12.38 9.87
N LEU A 480 -33.61 -12.34 9.21
CA LEU A 480 -32.31 -12.28 9.89
C LEU A 480 -32.17 -11.01 10.71
N MET A 481 -32.56 -9.86 10.15
CA MET A 481 -32.56 -8.59 10.87
C MET A 481 -33.47 -8.60 12.10
N GLN A 482 -34.67 -9.16 11.96
CA GLN A 482 -35.62 -9.32 13.09
C GLN A 482 -35.06 -10.28 14.16
N LEU A 483 -34.47 -11.41 13.78
CA LEU A 483 -33.85 -12.36 14.70
C LEU A 483 -32.75 -11.68 15.55
N LEU A 484 -31.95 -10.83 14.93
CA LEU A 484 -30.84 -10.10 15.56
C LEU A 484 -31.27 -8.76 16.16
N GLN A 485 -32.56 -8.43 16.14
CA GLN A 485 -33.11 -7.17 16.65
C GLN A 485 -32.41 -5.94 16.04
N ILE A 486 -32.05 -6.02 14.75
CA ILE A 486 -31.45 -4.90 14.03
C ILE A 486 -32.57 -3.93 13.65
N ASP A 487 -32.81 -2.95 14.49
CA ASP A 487 -33.83 -1.92 14.28
C ASP A 487 -33.17 -0.60 13.91
N PHE A 488 -33.54 -0.03 12.78
CA PHE A 488 -33.12 1.29 12.33
C PHE A 488 -34.26 2.32 12.45
N LYS A 489 -35.42 1.92 12.97
CA LYS A 489 -36.64 2.75 13.05
C LYS A 489 -36.94 3.39 11.67
N ASP A 490 -37.36 4.63 11.66
CA ASP A 490 -37.73 5.38 10.45
C ASP A 490 -36.54 5.81 9.58
N ARG A 491 -35.32 5.39 9.92
CA ARG A 491 -34.09 5.78 9.21
C ARG A 491 -33.85 5.01 7.92
N LEU A 492 -34.60 3.93 7.65
CA LEU A 492 -34.45 3.13 6.44
C LEU A 492 -35.23 3.75 5.26
N THR A 493 -34.71 4.78 4.66
CA THR A 493 -35.36 5.49 3.55
C THR A 493 -35.52 4.63 2.29
N HIS A 494 -34.70 3.61 2.11
CA HIS A 494 -34.68 2.71 0.95
C HIS A 494 -34.67 1.23 1.36
N GLY A 495 -35.24 0.88 2.54
CA GLY A 495 -35.24 -0.48 3.05
C GLY A 495 -33.83 -1.09 3.14
N LEU A 496 -33.65 -2.32 2.62
CA LEU A 496 -32.35 -3.01 2.62
C LEU A 496 -31.28 -2.32 1.73
N ASP A 497 -31.70 -1.48 0.81
CA ASP A 497 -30.77 -0.76 -0.08
C ASP A 497 -30.33 0.61 0.48
N THR A 498 -30.75 0.93 1.70
CA THR A 498 -30.28 2.11 2.44
C THR A 498 -28.77 2.01 2.66
N ILE A 499 -28.04 3.08 2.28
CA ILE A 499 -26.60 3.17 2.42
C ILE A 499 -26.23 3.43 3.88
N VAL A 500 -25.31 2.64 4.40
CA VAL A 500 -24.72 2.75 5.74
C VAL A 500 -23.21 2.91 5.64
N GLY A 501 -22.58 3.38 6.71
CA GLY A 501 -21.13 3.58 6.77
C GLY A 501 -20.74 5.06 6.75
N LYS A 502 -19.57 5.37 6.22
CA LYS A 502 -18.97 6.71 6.28
C LYS A 502 -19.77 7.76 5.48
N ASN A 503 -20.31 7.36 4.33
CA ASN A 503 -21.07 8.23 3.42
C ASN A 503 -22.59 8.03 3.51
N GLY A 504 -23.06 7.20 4.46
CA GLY A 504 -24.47 6.88 4.66
C GLY A 504 -24.94 7.16 6.07
N ILE A 505 -25.94 6.39 6.51
CA ILE A 505 -26.44 6.46 7.87
C ILE A 505 -25.34 5.95 8.82
N LYS A 506 -24.96 6.78 9.79
CA LYS A 506 -24.05 6.37 10.87
C LYS A 506 -24.79 5.38 11.78
N LEU A 507 -24.21 4.20 11.91
CA LEU A 507 -24.70 3.17 12.82
C LEU A 507 -24.19 3.42 14.23
N SER A 508 -25.00 3.11 15.25
CA SER A 508 -24.48 2.95 16.61
C SER A 508 -23.56 1.73 16.67
N GLY A 509 -22.68 1.67 17.67
CA GLY A 509 -21.79 0.52 17.86
C GLY A 509 -22.54 -0.80 17.89
N GLY A 510 -23.69 -0.87 18.61
CA GLY A 510 -24.52 -2.06 18.68
C GLY A 510 -25.21 -2.42 17.35
N GLN A 511 -25.69 -1.41 16.60
CA GLN A 511 -26.27 -1.66 15.27
C GLN A 511 -25.21 -2.21 14.30
N ALA A 512 -24.02 -1.62 14.30
CA ALA A 512 -22.91 -2.10 13.48
C ALA A 512 -22.49 -3.53 13.87
N GLN A 513 -22.42 -3.84 15.17
CA GLN A 513 -22.06 -5.15 15.67
C GLN A 513 -23.12 -6.21 15.31
N ARG A 514 -24.40 -5.91 15.48
CA ARG A 514 -25.49 -6.82 15.08
C ARG A 514 -25.52 -7.05 13.57
N LEU A 515 -25.22 -6.02 12.76
CA LEU A 515 -25.08 -6.17 11.32
C LEU A 515 -23.91 -7.12 10.96
N MET A 516 -22.78 -7.05 11.67
CA MET A 516 -21.66 -7.97 11.50
C MET A 516 -22.00 -9.39 11.92
N ILE A 517 -22.77 -9.58 13.00
CA ILE A 517 -23.28 -10.91 13.37
C ILE A 517 -24.13 -11.47 12.23
N GLY A 518 -25.05 -10.65 11.67
CA GLY A 518 -25.85 -11.04 10.52
C GLY A 518 -25.01 -11.48 9.33
N ALA A 519 -24.00 -10.69 8.98
CA ALA A 519 -23.07 -11.02 7.91
C ALA A 519 -22.25 -12.30 8.18
N ALA A 520 -21.94 -12.59 9.45
CA ALA A 520 -21.21 -13.80 9.83
C ALA A 520 -22.06 -15.06 9.70
N VAL A 521 -23.36 -14.99 10.03
CA VAL A 521 -24.24 -16.17 10.14
C VAL A 521 -25.11 -16.45 8.91
N ILE A 522 -25.23 -15.51 7.98
CA ILE A 522 -26.10 -15.64 6.79
C ILE A 522 -25.81 -16.91 5.98
N LYS A 523 -24.58 -17.37 5.97
CA LYS A 523 -24.14 -18.58 5.28
C LYS A 523 -24.29 -19.86 6.11
N ARG A 524 -24.85 -19.78 7.31
CA ARG A 524 -24.95 -20.89 8.28
C ARG A 524 -23.60 -21.60 8.49
N PRO A 525 -22.59 -20.87 9.03
CA PRO A 525 -21.27 -21.44 9.24
C PRO A 525 -21.35 -22.60 10.25
N TRP A 526 -20.54 -23.65 10.06
CA TRP A 526 -20.44 -24.72 11.03
C TRP A 526 -19.54 -24.34 12.23
N LEU A 527 -18.68 -23.32 12.09
CA LEU A 527 -17.87 -22.73 13.15
C LEU A 527 -18.09 -21.22 13.24
N LEU A 528 -18.45 -20.71 14.41
CA LEU A 528 -18.54 -19.28 14.70
C LEU A 528 -17.38 -18.88 15.62
N VAL A 529 -16.57 -17.93 15.18
CA VAL A 529 -15.48 -17.36 15.98
C VAL A 529 -15.87 -15.93 16.37
N VAL A 530 -15.91 -15.65 17.67
CA VAL A 530 -16.37 -14.38 18.24
C VAL A 530 -15.23 -13.76 19.05
N ASP A 531 -14.79 -12.57 18.64
CA ASP A 531 -13.72 -11.82 19.30
C ASP A 531 -14.32 -10.62 20.05
N GLU A 532 -14.55 -10.76 21.35
CA GLU A 532 -14.97 -9.67 22.25
C GLU A 532 -16.10 -8.77 21.70
N ALA A 533 -17.07 -9.34 21.03
CA ALA A 533 -18.08 -8.62 20.26
C ALA A 533 -18.92 -7.58 21.04
N THR A 534 -18.76 -7.49 22.37
CA THR A 534 -19.57 -6.61 23.24
C THR A 534 -18.75 -5.61 24.07
N SER A 535 -17.41 -5.63 23.93
CA SER A 535 -16.52 -4.86 24.82
C SER A 535 -16.69 -3.32 24.78
N SER A 536 -17.20 -2.80 23.67
CA SER A 536 -17.38 -1.34 23.46
C SER A 536 -18.83 -0.87 23.56
N LEU A 537 -19.77 -1.73 24.03
CA LEU A 537 -21.20 -1.47 24.05
C LEU A 537 -21.66 -1.08 25.47
N ASP A 538 -22.71 -0.26 25.53
CA ASP A 538 -23.43 -0.03 26.78
C ASP A 538 -24.21 -1.32 27.17
N SER A 539 -24.55 -1.43 28.48
CA SER A 539 -25.12 -2.66 29.03
C SER A 539 -26.46 -3.09 28.37
N ALA A 540 -27.30 -2.16 27.93
CA ALA A 540 -28.56 -2.46 27.29
C ALA A 540 -28.33 -3.04 25.87
N THR A 541 -27.51 -2.35 25.09
CA THR A 541 -27.12 -2.80 23.74
C THR A 541 -26.33 -4.11 23.78
N GLU A 542 -25.48 -4.31 24.79
CA GLU A 542 -24.77 -5.57 25.01
C GLU A 542 -25.74 -6.73 25.20
N HIS A 543 -26.75 -6.55 26.06
CA HIS A 543 -27.78 -7.57 26.31
C HIS A 543 -28.52 -7.96 25.03
N GLU A 544 -28.88 -6.99 24.19
CA GLU A 544 -29.52 -7.24 22.90
C GLU A 544 -28.61 -8.03 21.94
N VAL A 545 -27.32 -7.70 21.88
CA VAL A 545 -26.34 -8.43 21.08
C VAL A 545 -26.15 -9.87 21.57
N GLN A 546 -26.07 -10.05 22.90
CA GLN A 546 -26.00 -11.37 23.53
C GLN A 546 -27.23 -12.23 23.23
N GLN A 547 -28.44 -11.67 23.33
CA GLN A 547 -29.68 -12.36 22.96
C GLN A 547 -29.71 -12.76 21.50
N GLY A 548 -29.27 -11.87 20.60
CA GLY A 548 -29.14 -12.17 19.17
C GLY A 548 -28.18 -13.35 18.92
N LEU A 549 -27.01 -13.33 19.57
CA LEU A 549 -26.01 -14.38 19.46
C LEU A 549 -26.52 -15.70 20.04
N ALA A 550 -27.21 -15.66 21.20
CA ALA A 550 -27.83 -16.83 21.82
C ALA A 550 -28.85 -17.49 20.90
N LYS A 551 -29.72 -16.71 20.26
CA LYS A 551 -30.70 -17.20 19.28
C LYS A 551 -30.06 -17.87 18.07
N VAL A 552 -28.91 -17.35 17.61
CA VAL A 552 -28.16 -17.96 16.50
C VAL A 552 -27.52 -19.29 16.93
N LEU A 553 -26.98 -19.37 18.15
CA LEU A 553 -26.27 -20.54 18.65
C LEU A 553 -27.20 -21.61 19.24
N SER A 554 -28.36 -21.21 19.78
CA SER A 554 -29.37 -22.14 20.29
C SER A 554 -30.06 -22.85 19.12
N GLY A 555 -30.06 -24.18 19.14
CA GLY A 555 -30.73 -24.99 18.11
C GLY A 555 -29.93 -25.19 16.81
N SER A 556 -28.70 -24.73 16.71
CA SER A 556 -27.83 -24.98 15.58
C SER A 556 -26.69 -25.97 15.93
N ALA A 557 -26.33 -26.84 14.97
CA ALA A 557 -25.17 -27.71 15.06
C ALA A 557 -23.84 -26.91 14.92
N THR A 558 -23.88 -25.59 14.91
CA THR A 558 -22.72 -24.71 14.76
C THR A 558 -21.82 -24.80 15.99
N SER A 559 -20.56 -25.14 15.81
CA SER A 559 -19.52 -25.00 16.83
C SER A 559 -19.19 -23.54 17.07
N ALA A 560 -18.74 -23.16 18.27
CA ALA A 560 -18.32 -21.78 18.52
C ALA A 560 -17.03 -21.71 19.35
N LEU A 561 -16.15 -20.75 19.02
CA LEU A 561 -15.08 -20.29 19.89
C LEU A 561 -15.34 -18.83 20.23
N ILE A 562 -15.59 -18.54 21.51
CA ILE A 562 -15.97 -17.22 22.00
C ILE A 562 -14.86 -16.70 22.90
N VAL A 563 -14.18 -15.65 22.48
CA VAL A 563 -13.29 -14.87 23.33
C VAL A 563 -14.10 -13.79 24.02
N ALA A 564 -14.17 -13.82 25.34
CA ALA A 564 -14.93 -12.84 26.09
C ALA A 564 -14.14 -12.27 27.27
N HIS A 565 -14.36 -11.00 27.52
CA HIS A 565 -13.89 -10.30 28.72
C HIS A 565 -14.91 -10.37 29.87
N ARG A 566 -16.20 -10.57 29.55
CA ARG A 566 -17.28 -10.64 30.54
C ARG A 566 -17.73 -12.08 30.75
N LEU A 567 -17.57 -12.57 31.96
CA LEU A 567 -17.92 -13.94 32.34
C LEU A 567 -19.42 -14.20 32.24
N SER A 568 -20.24 -13.19 32.55
CA SER A 568 -21.72 -13.26 32.42
C SER A 568 -22.18 -13.62 31.01
N THR A 569 -21.47 -13.14 29.97
CA THR A 569 -21.80 -13.41 28.57
C THR A 569 -21.61 -14.89 28.24
N VAL A 570 -20.50 -15.48 28.63
CA VAL A 570 -20.14 -16.85 28.24
C VAL A 570 -20.79 -17.92 29.11
N ARG A 571 -21.18 -17.57 30.35
CA ARG A 571 -21.82 -18.52 31.28
C ARG A 571 -23.06 -19.20 30.70
N HIS A 572 -23.85 -18.45 29.92
CA HIS A 572 -25.11 -18.95 29.34
C HIS A 572 -24.97 -19.41 27.89
N LEU A 573 -23.87 -19.07 27.21
CA LEU A 573 -23.67 -19.37 25.80
C LEU A 573 -22.79 -20.59 25.55
N CYS A 574 -21.86 -20.86 26.47
CA CYS A 574 -20.83 -21.87 26.29
C CYS A 574 -21.07 -23.12 27.15
N THR A 575 -20.62 -24.24 26.62
CA THR A 575 -20.70 -25.57 27.29
C THR A 575 -19.34 -26.06 27.77
N LYS A 576 -18.27 -25.40 27.32
CA LYS A 576 -16.90 -25.72 27.72
C LYS A 576 -16.10 -24.44 27.88
N PHE A 577 -15.21 -24.42 28.82
CA PHE A 577 -14.42 -23.24 29.17
C PHE A 577 -12.93 -23.63 29.20
N VAL A 578 -12.10 -22.88 28.54
CA VAL A 578 -10.64 -23.01 28.49
C VAL A 578 -10.01 -21.77 29.09
N VAL A 579 -9.23 -21.92 30.13
CA VAL A 579 -8.56 -20.81 30.82
C VAL A 579 -7.08 -20.80 30.47
N LEU A 580 -6.60 -19.64 29.98
CA LEU A 580 -5.19 -19.40 29.68
C LEU A 580 -4.54 -18.54 30.76
N LYS A 581 -3.35 -19.00 31.24
CA LYS A 581 -2.42 -18.15 32.01
C LYS A 581 -1.79 -17.09 31.08
N ALA A 582 -1.25 -16.02 31.64
CA ALA A 582 -0.36 -15.15 30.88
C ALA A 582 0.94 -15.91 30.53
N ALA A 583 1.48 -15.69 29.32
CA ALA A 583 2.65 -16.46 28.86
C ALA A 583 3.90 -16.29 29.74
N ASN A 584 4.02 -15.13 30.44
CA ASN A 584 5.09 -14.87 31.41
C ASN A 584 4.90 -15.55 32.76
N GLU A 585 3.74 -16.13 33.03
CA GLU A 585 3.43 -16.87 34.25
C GLU A 585 3.63 -18.42 34.05
N VAL A 586 3.91 -18.83 32.80
CA VAL A 586 4.07 -20.25 32.45
C VAL A 586 5.51 -20.70 32.73
N GLN A 587 5.69 -21.75 33.51
CA GLN A 587 7.02 -22.32 33.79
C GLN A 587 7.54 -23.11 32.58
N ALA A 588 8.87 -23.28 32.53
CA ALA A 588 9.48 -24.00 31.43
C ALA A 588 8.97 -25.45 31.36
N GLY A 589 8.41 -25.81 30.19
CA GLY A 589 7.86 -27.15 29.96
C GLY A 589 6.37 -27.30 30.28
N GLU A 590 5.72 -26.33 30.92
CA GLU A 590 4.29 -26.35 31.18
C GLU A 590 3.44 -25.91 29.99
N SER A 591 2.16 -26.29 30.01
CA SER A 591 1.14 -25.76 29.11
C SER A 591 0.61 -24.43 29.61
N GLN A 592 0.31 -23.50 28.69
CA GLN A 592 -0.36 -22.24 29.02
C GLN A 592 -1.84 -22.44 29.37
N VAL A 593 -2.45 -23.57 28.99
CA VAL A 593 -3.80 -23.94 29.39
C VAL A 593 -3.78 -24.31 30.85
N GLU A 594 -4.41 -23.52 31.72
CA GLU A 594 -4.47 -23.74 33.16
C GLU A 594 -5.55 -24.74 33.55
N ALA A 595 -6.75 -24.59 32.97
CA ALA A 595 -7.87 -25.46 33.23
C ALA A 595 -8.80 -25.58 32.00
N ILE A 596 -9.45 -26.74 31.90
CA ILE A 596 -10.54 -27.02 30.95
C ILE A 596 -11.68 -27.63 31.70
N ALA A 597 -12.85 -26.96 31.77
CA ALA A 597 -14.00 -27.43 32.51
C ALA A 597 -15.32 -27.17 31.75
N ASN A 598 -16.38 -27.85 32.16
CA ASN A 598 -17.70 -27.70 31.56
C ASN A 598 -18.65 -26.84 32.43
N SER A 599 -18.19 -26.40 33.60
CA SER A 599 -18.93 -25.50 34.49
C SER A 599 -18.06 -24.43 35.11
N PHE A 600 -18.65 -23.35 35.59
CA PHE A 600 -17.94 -22.30 36.34
C PHE A 600 -17.51 -22.78 37.71
N GLU A 601 -18.27 -23.68 38.31
CA GLU A 601 -18.03 -24.27 39.60
C GLU A 601 -16.73 -25.09 39.58
N ASP A 602 -16.49 -25.86 38.51
CA ASP A 602 -15.26 -26.64 38.36
C ASP A 602 -14.07 -25.71 38.09
N LEU A 603 -14.25 -24.68 37.23
CA LEU A 603 -13.20 -23.68 37.00
C LEU A 603 -12.80 -22.94 38.27
N TYR A 604 -13.75 -22.63 39.14
CA TYR A 604 -13.46 -21.94 40.40
C TYR A 604 -12.62 -22.80 41.35
N ARG A 605 -12.73 -24.14 41.27
CA ARG A 605 -11.90 -25.06 42.02
C ARG A 605 -10.51 -25.28 41.44
N GLU A 606 -10.40 -25.25 40.10
CA GLU A 606 -9.22 -25.70 39.39
C GLU A 606 -8.32 -24.56 38.91
N SER A 607 -8.86 -23.32 38.73
CA SER A 607 -8.14 -22.21 38.11
C SER A 607 -8.05 -20.99 39.02
N PRO A 608 -6.88 -20.72 39.61
CA PRO A 608 -6.62 -19.47 40.32
C PRO A 608 -6.81 -18.22 39.44
N THR A 609 -6.49 -18.33 38.16
CA THR A 609 -6.71 -17.23 37.19
C THR A 609 -8.21 -16.96 36.99
N PHE A 610 -9.03 -18.02 36.90
CA PHE A 610 -10.48 -17.83 36.79
C PHE A 610 -11.07 -17.24 38.08
N CYS A 611 -10.63 -17.69 39.28
CA CYS A 611 -11.05 -17.10 40.55
C CYS A 611 -10.80 -15.59 40.58
N ARG A 612 -9.58 -15.17 40.25
CA ARG A 612 -9.24 -13.72 40.16
C ARG A 612 -10.16 -12.95 39.19
N LEU A 613 -10.45 -13.54 38.01
CA LEU A 613 -11.33 -12.90 37.02
C LEU A 613 -12.77 -12.80 37.52
N ALA A 614 -13.29 -13.84 38.19
CA ALA A 614 -14.64 -13.89 38.76
C ALA A 614 -14.79 -12.84 39.87
N ASP A 615 -13.82 -12.75 40.78
CA ASP A 615 -13.80 -11.77 41.86
C ASP A 615 -13.77 -10.32 41.33
N TYR A 616 -12.93 -10.03 40.33
CA TYR A 616 -12.89 -8.71 39.71
C TYR A 616 -14.20 -8.32 39.00
N GLN A 617 -14.97 -9.29 38.52
CA GLN A 617 -16.23 -9.04 37.81
C GLN A 617 -17.47 -9.16 38.71
N GLY A 618 -17.29 -9.46 39.99
CA GLY A 618 -18.38 -9.61 40.96
C GLY A 618 -19.32 -10.78 40.59
N VAL A 619 -18.79 -11.82 39.93
CA VAL A 619 -19.55 -13.01 39.58
C VAL A 619 -19.59 -13.91 40.81
N SER A 620 -20.71 -13.89 41.57
CA SER A 620 -20.93 -14.84 42.64
C SER A 620 -21.21 -16.23 42.07
N ILE A 621 -20.41 -17.20 42.50
CA ILE A 621 -20.69 -18.60 42.28
C ILE A 621 -21.36 -19.05 43.57
N ASP A 622 -22.59 -19.58 43.48
CA ASP A 622 -23.27 -20.18 44.63
C ASP A 622 -22.46 -21.38 45.11
N THR A 623 -21.50 -21.14 46.01
CA THR A 623 -20.73 -22.18 46.69
C THR A 623 -21.66 -22.90 47.65
N VAL A 624 -21.73 -24.21 47.54
CA VAL A 624 -22.35 -25.09 48.56
C VAL A 624 -21.87 -24.63 49.94
N PRO A 625 -22.77 -24.41 50.94
CA PRO A 625 -22.36 -23.96 52.25
C PRO A 625 -21.52 -25.05 52.93
N GLY A 626 -20.20 -24.86 53.01
CA GLY A 626 -19.39 -25.80 53.79
C GLY A 626 -17.88 -25.68 53.75
N GLU A 627 -17.25 -25.13 52.73
CA GLU A 627 -15.78 -25.09 52.69
C GLU A 627 -15.21 -23.75 52.19
N ARG A 628 -15.12 -22.78 53.13
CA ARG A 628 -14.18 -21.67 52.99
C ARG A 628 -12.83 -22.12 53.55
N THR A 629 -11.93 -22.64 52.74
CA THR A 629 -10.52 -22.71 53.12
C THR A 629 -9.93 -21.30 53.11
N ALA A 630 -9.48 -20.88 54.30
CA ALA A 630 -8.92 -19.57 54.65
C ALA A 630 -7.54 -19.27 54.02
N SER A 631 -7.34 -19.50 52.73
CA SER A 631 -6.02 -19.24 52.12
C SER A 631 -5.95 -18.05 51.16
N GLY A 632 -7.09 -17.44 50.81
CA GLY A 632 -7.12 -16.33 49.84
C GLY A 632 -7.08 -14.91 50.44
N ALA A 633 -7.35 -14.78 51.74
CA ALA A 633 -7.46 -13.49 52.39
C ALA A 633 -6.16 -12.93 53.00
N GLU A 634 -5.14 -13.73 53.16
CA GLU A 634 -3.85 -13.30 53.75
C GLU A 634 -2.83 -12.81 52.73
N LEU A 635 -2.93 -13.19 51.45
CA LEU A 635 -2.02 -12.69 50.40
C LEU A 635 -2.33 -11.29 49.89
N ALA A 636 -3.54 -10.75 50.12
CA ALA A 636 -3.92 -9.42 49.67
C ALA A 636 -3.56 -8.28 50.63
N ARG A 637 -3.05 -8.58 51.84
CA ARG A 637 -2.66 -7.54 52.82
C ARG A 637 -1.16 -7.25 52.91
N GLY A 638 -0.34 -7.91 52.10
CA GLY A 638 1.12 -7.79 52.12
C GLY A 638 1.77 -6.87 51.10
N GLN A 639 1.03 -6.24 50.23
CA GLN A 639 1.58 -5.30 49.24
C GLN A 639 0.63 -4.10 49.10
N MET A 640 0.70 -3.18 50.03
CA MET A 640 0.44 -1.76 49.87
C MET A 640 1.68 -0.98 50.30
#